data_f71c858176780c07af2a136473e688fb
#
_entry.id   f71c858176780c07af2a136473e688fb
#
_cell.length_a   1.000
_cell.length_b   1.000
_cell.length_c   1.000
_cell.angle_alpha   90.00
_cell.angle_beta   90.00
_cell.angle_gamma   90.00
#
_symmetry.space_group_name_H-M   'P 1'
#
loop_
_entity.id
_entity.type
_entity.pdbx_description
1 polymer ?
#
loop_
_entity_poly.entity_id
_entity_poly.type
_entity_poly.pdbx_seq_one_letter_code
_entity_poly.pdbx_strand_id
1 'polypeptide(L)'
;MPEMSNKYVPAHMHDKNPNPKLIKFVGKVTDNIVTKLRGVKTTDPEYWGFACIFEDELTKEESDLALNLLLKMKLRKKYPYEKVLKLANANSENRKQVDDIIDKLSVLGMLEYDYGDKYTKDGPMPNVKRERVDRHYWVPLFVPGSAEYTNMNKALMDRHPELAMFFERMTFLPLEHVTAMVPPGGAGIGMHVIPVEKAISMENQTMDIEHLSYWLKRYEGHLGASICSCRYGRKKLDEGCADDYEDWCIGVGDMADYCNETGRGHSITYDEAMAILKRAEDNGFVHQITNIDGENKIFAICNCNVKICNALRTSQLFNTPNMSASAYRAHVDKSKCVACGRCVEFCPTGALKLGQKLCKADGTQVEYPKQPLPDNNKWGKHMWDENYRDTARINCHETGTAPCKTACPAHIAVQGYLKLAAQGKYREALELIKRENPFPAVCGRVCNRRCEDECTRGKIDSAVSIDAVKKFIAEQDLKAEHRFVPEIVVASNKGRWKEKIAIIGGGPAGLSCAFYLASMGYYPTVFEKNKMPGGMLTYGIPSYKLEKDVINAEIEIMKQMGVEIKCGVQVGKDVTISELRKKGYKAFYVAIGCQGGRLPGIPNETAEGTSTAVEFLKVANTGNKKLSGNVVVIGGGNVAIDAARVAKRSGAKNVTMVSLESRENMPASVEEILEAEEDGVKIINGWGPKEILTKKNKATGVVLKRCVSVIDENKKFNPTYNENELNTLKADLVIYAIGQTIVWDNLLKGTKVEFGKGNSPVADTLTYQTAEEDIFVGGDVLTGPKFAIDAIAQGHEAAESLHRYVQHGHMTIGRNRREFVELNKDDILVESYDNSSRTEAGVNEKLKKQPFKDANKTLTEEQVKIETSRCLGCGVTVVDENKCIGCGICTTKCAFDAISLKRDHPEASKMVVAEDKFKHILPYAAKRATKIIFKKKNKDKK
;
A
#
# COMPACT_ATOMS: atom_id res chain seq x y z
N MET A 1 13.41 18.69 -13.28
CA MET A 1 12.11 18.80 -13.92
C MET A 1 12.27 18.32 -15.33
N PRO A 2 11.44 17.41 -15.81
CA PRO A 2 11.09 17.50 -17.19
C PRO A 2 10.63 18.96 -17.36
N GLU A 3 11.16 19.70 -18.31
CA GLU A 3 10.58 20.96 -18.73
C GLU A 3 9.10 20.71 -18.77
N MET A 4 8.32 21.50 -17.99
CA MET A 4 6.86 21.35 -18.04
C MET A 4 6.52 21.54 -19.52
N SER A 5 6.32 20.39 -20.18
CA SER A 5 6.23 20.34 -21.61
C SER A 5 5.06 21.21 -22.01
N ASN A 6 5.14 21.87 -23.15
CA ASN A 6 4.02 22.57 -23.79
C ASN A 6 2.74 21.68 -23.91
N LYS A 7 2.86 20.39 -23.62
CA LYS A 7 1.77 19.42 -23.52
C LYS A 7 0.58 19.88 -22.65
N TYR A 8 0.83 20.69 -21.62
CA TYR A 8 -0.21 21.13 -20.67
C TYR A 8 -0.71 22.55 -20.98
N VAL A 9 -0.09 23.29 -21.89
CA VAL A 9 -0.60 24.59 -22.33
C VAL A 9 -1.71 24.32 -23.34
N PRO A 10 -2.94 24.79 -23.13
CA PRO A 10 -4.01 24.61 -24.08
C PRO A 10 -3.60 25.10 -25.48
N ALA A 11 -3.89 24.31 -26.53
CA ALA A 11 -3.44 24.62 -27.90
C ALA A 11 -3.88 26.03 -28.35
N HIS A 12 -5.07 26.46 -27.96
CA HIS A 12 -5.62 27.79 -28.25
C HIS A 12 -4.89 28.94 -27.55
N MET A 13 -4.03 28.65 -26.57
CA MET A 13 -3.23 29.66 -25.86
C MET A 13 -1.83 29.90 -26.47
N HIS A 14 -1.36 29.01 -27.35
CA HIS A 14 -0.04 29.12 -27.94
C HIS A 14 0.15 30.36 -28.85
N ASP A 15 -0.91 30.75 -29.57
CA ASP A 15 -0.88 31.80 -30.59
C ASP A 15 -1.62 33.06 -30.18
N LYS A 16 -2.09 33.20 -28.93
CA LYS A 16 -2.82 34.36 -28.46
C LYS A 16 -1.90 35.57 -28.21
N ASN A 17 -2.30 36.73 -28.69
CA ASN A 17 -1.75 37.99 -28.23
C ASN A 17 -2.06 38.17 -26.74
N PRO A 18 -1.06 38.46 -25.91
CA PRO A 18 -1.25 38.57 -24.47
C PRO A 18 -2.21 39.74 -24.14
N ASN A 19 -3.19 39.46 -23.27
CA ASN A 19 -4.06 40.48 -22.72
C ASN A 19 -3.30 41.31 -21.65
N PRO A 20 -3.03 42.63 -21.88
CA PRO A 20 -2.22 43.41 -20.96
C PRO A 20 -2.83 43.58 -19.56
N LYS A 21 -4.18 43.58 -19.45
CA LYS A 21 -4.87 43.64 -18.15
C LYS A 21 -4.71 42.33 -17.39
N LEU A 22 -4.83 41.20 -18.11
CA LEU A 22 -4.67 39.89 -17.54
C LEU A 22 -3.22 39.69 -17.04
N ILE A 23 -2.21 40.09 -17.82
CA ILE A 23 -0.80 40.03 -17.40
C ILE A 23 -0.59 40.78 -16.09
N LYS A 24 -1.16 42.02 -15.99
CA LYS A 24 -1.07 42.81 -14.74
C LYS A 24 -1.77 42.10 -13.57
N PHE A 25 -2.92 41.49 -13.82
CA PHE A 25 -3.67 40.77 -12.79
C PHE A 25 -2.92 39.50 -12.32
N VAL A 26 -2.40 38.70 -13.25
CA VAL A 26 -1.59 37.55 -12.92
C VAL A 26 -0.36 37.92 -12.11
N GLY A 27 0.38 38.94 -12.53
CA GLY A 27 1.54 39.44 -11.78
C GLY A 27 1.19 39.95 -10.38
N LYS A 28 -0.02 40.51 -10.21
CA LYS A 28 -0.52 40.98 -8.91
C LYS A 28 -0.88 39.77 -7.99
N VAL A 29 -1.59 38.77 -8.47
CA VAL A 29 -2.13 37.66 -7.65
C VAL A 29 -1.05 36.68 -7.29
N THR A 30 -0.18 36.31 -8.23
CA THR A 30 0.87 35.32 -8.00
C THR A 30 1.95 35.84 -7.04
N ASP A 31 2.18 37.14 -6.98
CA ASP A 31 3.11 37.82 -6.05
C ASP A 31 4.45 37.08 -5.81
N ASN A 32 4.93 36.31 -6.79
CA ASN A 32 6.18 35.57 -6.65
C ASN A 32 7.36 36.34 -7.26
N ILE A 33 8.56 36.10 -6.73
CA ILE A 33 9.78 36.81 -7.13
C ILE A 33 10.15 36.56 -8.59
N VAL A 34 9.80 35.42 -9.14
CA VAL A 34 10.11 35.04 -10.53
C VAL A 34 9.28 35.87 -11.50
N THR A 35 7.96 35.93 -11.28
CA THR A 35 7.06 36.77 -12.10
C THR A 35 7.36 38.26 -11.94
N LYS A 36 7.84 38.70 -10.77
CA LYS A 36 8.27 40.10 -10.56
C LYS A 36 9.54 40.49 -11.33
N LEU A 37 10.52 39.57 -11.40
CA LEU A 37 11.81 39.81 -12.04
C LEU A 37 11.79 39.65 -13.56
N ARG A 38 11.12 38.61 -14.09
CA ARG A 38 11.13 38.31 -15.53
C ARG A 38 9.86 38.70 -16.29
N GLY A 39 8.83 39.11 -15.56
CA GLY A 39 7.47 39.27 -16.09
C GLY A 39 6.71 37.96 -16.29
N VAL A 40 5.42 38.09 -16.60
CA VAL A 40 4.51 36.97 -16.90
C VAL A 40 4.54 36.71 -18.41
N LYS A 41 4.74 35.44 -18.79
CA LYS A 41 4.68 34.97 -20.18
C LYS A 41 3.36 34.27 -20.45
N THR A 42 2.88 34.30 -21.68
CA THR A 42 1.65 33.56 -22.08
C THR A 42 1.77 32.06 -21.97
N THR A 43 3.01 31.54 -22.00
CA THR A 43 3.32 30.11 -21.77
C THR A 43 3.42 29.73 -20.30
N ASP A 44 3.34 30.67 -19.37
CA ASP A 44 3.36 30.37 -17.96
C ASP A 44 2.01 29.77 -17.52
N PRO A 45 2.00 28.65 -16.74
CA PRO A 45 0.76 28.06 -16.24
C PRO A 45 -0.12 29.05 -15.47
N GLU A 46 0.49 30.03 -14.80
CA GLU A 46 -0.22 31.11 -14.12
C GLU A 46 -1.01 31.98 -15.12
N TYR A 47 -0.43 32.28 -16.28
CA TYR A 47 -1.12 33.07 -17.29
C TYR A 47 -2.28 32.28 -17.92
N TRP A 48 -2.01 31.14 -18.52
CA TRP A 48 -3.05 30.39 -19.22
C TRP A 48 -4.14 29.84 -18.28
N GLY A 49 -3.81 29.55 -17.01
CA GLY A 49 -4.80 29.18 -16.01
C GLY A 49 -5.79 30.30 -15.73
N PHE A 50 -5.33 31.54 -15.54
CA PHE A 50 -6.21 32.69 -15.45
C PHE A 50 -6.88 33.00 -16.80
N ALA A 51 -6.22 32.77 -17.94
CA ALA A 51 -6.81 32.98 -19.23
C ALA A 51 -8.01 32.03 -19.48
N CYS A 52 -7.92 30.76 -19.10
CA CYS A 52 -9.08 29.85 -19.13
C CYS A 52 -10.29 30.44 -18.37
N ILE A 53 -10.05 31.13 -17.25
CA ILE A 53 -11.12 31.76 -16.45
C ILE A 53 -11.64 33.03 -17.11
N PHE A 54 -10.76 33.95 -17.53
CA PHE A 54 -11.16 35.27 -18.01
C PHE A 54 -11.48 35.33 -19.51
N GLU A 55 -11.03 34.39 -20.30
CA GLU A 55 -11.22 34.38 -21.76
C GLU A 55 -12.13 33.26 -22.25
N ASP A 56 -12.25 32.14 -21.51
CA ASP A 56 -13.08 31.02 -21.93
C ASP A 56 -14.40 30.93 -21.12
N GLU A 57 -14.39 31.30 -19.82
CA GLU A 57 -15.58 31.26 -18.96
C GLU A 57 -16.37 32.60 -18.93
N LEU A 58 -15.77 33.69 -19.37
CA LEU A 58 -16.38 35.00 -19.42
C LEU A 58 -16.44 35.55 -20.86
N THR A 59 -17.49 36.24 -21.21
CA THR A 59 -17.50 37.03 -22.47
C THR A 59 -16.43 38.11 -22.40
N LYS A 60 -16.05 38.67 -23.55
CA LYS A 60 -15.05 39.77 -23.60
C LYS A 60 -15.44 40.96 -22.75
N GLU A 61 -16.73 41.33 -22.78
CA GLU A 61 -17.26 42.44 -21.98
C GLU A 61 -17.22 42.16 -20.49
N GLU A 62 -17.62 40.94 -20.09
CA GLU A 62 -17.57 40.46 -18.71
C GLU A 62 -16.12 40.43 -18.20
N SER A 63 -15.20 39.90 -19.01
CA SER A 63 -13.77 39.83 -18.69
C SER A 63 -13.14 41.23 -18.48
N ASP A 64 -13.47 42.16 -19.37
CA ASP A 64 -12.99 43.55 -19.25
C ASP A 64 -13.51 44.24 -17.97
N LEU A 65 -14.79 44.05 -17.65
CA LEU A 65 -15.40 44.59 -16.43
C LEU A 65 -14.77 43.96 -15.19
N ALA A 66 -14.62 42.65 -15.19
CA ALA A 66 -14.00 41.87 -14.11
C ALA A 66 -12.56 42.31 -13.84
N LEU A 67 -11.72 42.37 -14.89
CA LEU A 67 -10.30 42.77 -14.74
C LEU A 67 -10.17 44.21 -14.28
N ASN A 68 -11.01 45.14 -14.79
CA ASN A 68 -11.03 46.53 -14.35
C ASN A 68 -11.37 46.67 -12.86
N LEU A 69 -12.31 45.84 -12.34
CA LEU A 69 -12.66 45.81 -10.92
C LEU A 69 -11.50 45.23 -10.09
N LEU A 70 -11.04 44.03 -10.45
CA LEU A 70 -10.02 43.32 -9.68
C LEU A 70 -8.67 44.05 -9.62
N LEU A 71 -8.29 44.75 -10.66
CA LEU A 71 -7.07 45.59 -10.67
C LEU A 71 -7.13 46.78 -9.72
N LYS A 72 -8.32 47.36 -9.47
CA LYS A 72 -8.52 48.43 -8.50
C LYS A 72 -8.54 47.94 -7.05
N MET A 73 -8.90 46.68 -6.78
CA MET A 73 -8.91 46.07 -5.44
C MET A 73 -7.49 45.67 -5.03
N LYS A 74 -7.10 45.86 -3.76
CA LYS A 74 -5.83 45.34 -3.21
C LYS A 74 -6.00 43.90 -2.77
N LEU A 75 -4.93 43.09 -2.91
CA LEU A 75 -4.91 41.72 -2.41
C LEU A 75 -5.26 41.67 -0.92
N ARG A 76 -6.10 40.70 -0.52
CA ARG A 76 -6.54 40.48 0.86
C ARG A 76 -7.20 41.67 1.58
N LYS A 77 -7.30 42.85 0.94
CA LYS A 77 -8.01 43.95 1.54
C LYS A 77 -9.50 43.75 1.40
N LYS A 78 -10.21 43.67 2.51
CA LYS A 78 -11.67 43.61 2.54
C LYS A 78 -12.33 44.93 2.11
N TYR A 79 -13.32 44.80 1.24
CA TYR A 79 -14.12 45.91 0.73
C TYR A 79 -15.60 45.59 0.97
N PRO A 80 -16.34 46.46 1.73
CA PRO A 80 -17.79 46.35 1.82
C PRO A 80 -18.42 46.35 0.43
N TYR A 81 -19.52 45.63 0.24
CA TYR A 81 -20.23 45.50 -1.04
C TYR A 81 -20.45 46.84 -1.75
N GLU A 82 -20.95 47.86 -1.06
CA GLU A 82 -21.14 49.22 -1.61
C GLU A 82 -19.83 49.85 -2.16
N LYS A 83 -18.70 49.53 -1.55
CA LYS A 83 -17.41 49.98 -2.05
C LYS A 83 -16.98 49.24 -3.30
N VAL A 84 -17.30 47.97 -3.40
CA VAL A 84 -17.05 47.13 -4.62
C VAL A 84 -17.83 47.70 -5.79
N LEU A 85 -19.10 48.04 -5.60
CA LEU A 85 -19.94 48.66 -6.61
C LEU A 85 -19.37 50.01 -7.12
N LYS A 86 -18.88 50.83 -6.21
CA LYS A 86 -18.21 52.10 -6.59
C LYS A 86 -16.94 51.88 -7.40
N LEU A 87 -16.15 50.85 -7.05
CA LEU A 87 -14.94 50.48 -7.81
C LEU A 87 -15.29 49.93 -9.21
N ALA A 88 -16.40 49.20 -9.34
CA ALA A 88 -16.92 48.71 -10.60
C ALA A 88 -17.61 49.81 -11.46
N ASN A 89 -17.75 51.00 -10.96
CA ASN A 89 -18.55 52.13 -11.56
C ASN A 89 -20.01 51.69 -11.81
N ALA A 90 -20.62 51.01 -10.86
CA ALA A 90 -22.02 50.60 -10.95
C ALA A 90 -22.98 51.80 -10.88
N ASN A 91 -24.01 51.80 -11.73
CA ASN A 91 -25.09 52.77 -11.79
C ASN A 91 -26.45 52.03 -11.97
N SER A 92 -27.54 52.73 -12.13
CA SER A 92 -28.88 52.13 -12.29
C SER A 92 -29.01 51.28 -13.56
N GLU A 93 -28.25 51.57 -14.60
CA GLU A 93 -28.35 50.87 -15.91
C GLU A 93 -27.53 49.57 -15.91
N ASN A 94 -26.34 49.57 -15.29
CA ASN A 94 -25.43 48.40 -15.35
C ASN A 94 -25.38 47.61 -14.02
N ARG A 95 -26.19 47.97 -13.01
CA ARG A 95 -26.17 47.36 -11.69
C ARG A 95 -26.28 45.82 -11.73
N LYS A 96 -27.23 45.30 -12.48
CA LYS A 96 -27.46 43.89 -12.62
C LYS A 96 -26.22 43.20 -13.21
N GLN A 97 -25.64 43.77 -14.27
CA GLN A 97 -24.44 43.21 -14.91
C GLN A 97 -23.25 43.18 -13.93
N VAL A 98 -23.07 44.22 -13.10
CA VAL A 98 -22.01 44.25 -12.09
C VAL A 98 -22.25 43.20 -11.01
N ASP A 99 -23.48 43.02 -10.56
CA ASP A 99 -23.86 42.01 -9.57
C ASP A 99 -23.62 40.59 -10.10
N ASP A 100 -24.02 40.31 -11.35
CA ASP A 100 -23.82 39.04 -12.03
C ASP A 100 -22.30 38.72 -12.17
N ILE A 101 -21.47 39.71 -12.48
CA ILE A 101 -20.01 39.54 -12.55
C ILE A 101 -19.40 39.29 -11.17
N ILE A 102 -19.83 39.97 -10.13
CA ILE A 102 -19.35 39.69 -8.76
C ILE A 102 -19.65 38.25 -8.33
N ASP A 103 -20.87 37.78 -8.65
CA ASP A 103 -21.26 36.38 -8.35
C ASP A 103 -20.45 35.37 -9.19
N LYS A 104 -20.31 35.59 -10.51
CA LYS A 104 -19.47 34.77 -11.36
C LYS A 104 -18.02 34.70 -10.86
N LEU A 105 -17.42 35.83 -10.51
CA LEU A 105 -16.05 35.91 -9.99
C LEU A 105 -15.92 35.15 -8.65
N SER A 106 -16.95 35.20 -7.81
CA SER A 106 -16.97 34.41 -6.57
C SER A 106 -17.08 32.90 -6.84
N VAL A 107 -17.93 32.48 -7.81
CA VAL A 107 -18.04 31.08 -8.23
C VAL A 107 -16.77 30.59 -8.92
N LEU A 108 -16.07 31.45 -9.67
CA LEU A 108 -14.80 31.13 -10.32
C LEU A 108 -13.59 31.20 -9.37
N GLY A 109 -13.76 31.66 -8.11
CA GLY A 109 -12.70 31.74 -7.11
C GLY A 109 -11.76 32.94 -7.28
N MET A 110 -12.19 33.96 -8.01
CA MET A 110 -11.43 35.20 -8.25
C MET A 110 -11.79 36.30 -7.25
N LEU A 111 -12.94 36.19 -6.61
CA LEU A 111 -13.38 37.03 -5.48
C LEU A 111 -13.79 36.12 -4.33
N GLU A 112 -13.23 36.34 -3.19
CA GLU A 112 -13.62 35.73 -1.93
C GLU A 112 -14.43 36.75 -1.12
N TYR A 113 -15.33 36.29 -0.26
CA TYR A 113 -16.09 37.17 0.63
C TYR A 113 -16.35 36.54 1.99
N ASP A 114 -16.59 37.39 2.97
CA ASP A 114 -17.15 37.03 4.27
C ASP A 114 -18.25 38.02 4.67
N TYR A 115 -18.82 37.78 5.82
CA TYR A 115 -19.88 38.62 6.40
C TYR A 115 -19.35 39.58 7.50
N GLY A 116 -17.99 39.79 7.52
CA GLY A 116 -17.31 40.66 8.47
C GLY A 116 -17.11 40.04 9.84
N ASP A 117 -15.94 40.04 10.40
CA ASP A 117 -15.42 39.49 11.65
C ASP A 117 -16.45 39.15 12.76
N LYS A 118 -17.41 38.28 12.44
CA LYS A 118 -18.56 37.90 13.23
C LYS A 118 -18.31 36.66 14.11
N TYR A 119 -17.03 36.33 14.29
CA TYR A 119 -16.61 35.26 15.20
C TYR A 119 -15.85 35.82 16.39
N THR A 120 -16.33 35.51 17.58
CA THR A 120 -15.66 35.84 18.84
C THR A 120 -14.75 34.73 19.29
N LYS A 121 -14.05 34.91 20.42
CA LYS A 121 -13.31 33.78 21.06
C LYS A 121 -14.21 32.60 21.42
N ASP A 122 -15.50 32.87 21.64
CA ASP A 122 -16.47 31.87 22.08
C ASP A 122 -17.33 31.30 20.95
N GLY A 123 -16.99 31.63 19.67
CA GLY A 123 -17.71 31.11 18.51
C GLY A 123 -18.38 32.20 17.65
N PRO A 124 -19.26 31.80 16.71
CA PRO A 124 -19.96 32.74 15.84
C PRO A 124 -20.94 33.62 16.63
N MET A 125 -21.02 34.91 16.26
CA MET A 125 -22.03 35.80 16.84
C MET A 125 -23.44 35.39 16.38
N PRO A 126 -24.38 35.14 17.28
CA PRO A 126 -25.73 34.81 16.90
C PRO A 126 -26.43 35.97 16.21
N ASN A 127 -27.37 35.67 15.29
CA ASN A 127 -28.26 36.63 14.62
C ASN A 127 -27.61 37.62 13.66
N VAL A 128 -26.52 37.26 13.04
CA VAL A 128 -25.94 38.09 11.97
C VAL A 128 -26.71 37.86 10.67
N LYS A 129 -27.21 38.95 10.07
CA LYS A 129 -27.78 38.88 8.72
C LYS A 129 -26.72 38.51 7.69
N ARG A 130 -27.07 37.58 6.80
CA ARG A 130 -26.18 37.03 5.76
C ARG A 130 -26.77 37.36 4.38
N GLU A 131 -26.98 38.66 4.13
CA GLU A 131 -27.43 39.18 2.86
C GLU A 131 -26.24 39.67 2.03
N ARG A 132 -26.40 39.79 0.72
CA ARG A 132 -25.33 40.29 -0.18
C ARG A 132 -24.76 41.63 0.28
N VAL A 133 -25.61 42.53 0.81
CA VAL A 133 -25.20 43.87 1.30
C VAL A 133 -24.24 43.82 2.49
N ASP A 134 -24.25 42.73 3.24
CA ASP A 134 -23.38 42.53 4.40
C ASP A 134 -22.02 41.90 4.01
N ARG A 135 -21.83 41.50 2.76
CA ARG A 135 -20.60 40.85 2.31
C ARG A 135 -19.46 41.84 2.19
N HIS A 136 -18.28 41.39 2.60
CA HIS A 136 -17.01 42.07 2.38
C HIS A 136 -16.21 41.23 1.40
N TYR A 137 -15.85 41.79 0.26
CA TYR A 137 -15.16 41.09 -0.83
C TYR A 137 -13.69 41.49 -0.89
N TRP A 138 -12.84 40.50 -1.29
CA TRP A 138 -11.43 40.77 -1.58
C TRP A 138 -10.92 39.84 -2.69
N VAL A 139 -9.80 40.26 -3.30
CA VAL A 139 -9.04 39.39 -4.21
C VAL A 139 -8.19 38.45 -3.37
N PRO A 140 -8.39 37.11 -3.45
CA PRO A 140 -7.62 36.15 -2.68
C PRO A 140 -6.15 36.12 -3.11
N LEU A 141 -5.31 35.49 -2.28
CA LEU A 141 -3.97 35.08 -2.68
C LEU A 141 -4.04 34.01 -3.76
N PHE A 142 -2.90 33.74 -4.41
CA PHE A 142 -2.81 32.63 -5.33
C PHE A 142 -3.00 31.28 -4.60
N VAL A 143 -2.21 31.06 -3.52
CA VAL A 143 -2.34 29.91 -2.62
C VAL A 143 -1.97 30.34 -1.19
N PRO A 144 -2.75 29.97 -0.17
CA PRO A 144 -4.11 29.43 -0.29
C PRO A 144 -5.08 30.50 -0.82
N GLY A 145 -5.90 30.11 -1.78
CA GLY A 145 -6.86 31.03 -2.39
C GLY A 145 -7.31 30.63 -3.79
N SER A 146 -7.10 31.54 -4.79
CA SER A 146 -7.67 31.35 -6.13
C SER A 146 -7.34 29.99 -6.79
N ALA A 147 -6.11 29.50 -6.66
CA ALA A 147 -5.73 28.22 -7.25
C ALA A 147 -6.43 27.02 -6.56
N GLU A 148 -6.66 27.11 -5.26
CA GLU A 148 -7.41 26.07 -4.53
C GLU A 148 -8.89 26.12 -4.88
N TYR A 149 -9.48 27.31 -4.92
CA TYR A 149 -10.90 27.48 -5.24
C TYR A 149 -11.25 27.03 -6.65
N THR A 150 -10.37 27.23 -7.63
CA THR A 150 -10.55 26.69 -8.98
C THR A 150 -10.50 25.16 -8.98
N ASN A 151 -9.55 24.56 -8.26
CA ASN A 151 -9.42 23.11 -8.18
C ASN A 151 -10.51 22.44 -7.31
N MET A 152 -11.19 23.19 -6.44
CA MET A 152 -12.39 22.75 -5.71
C MET A 152 -13.68 22.87 -6.54
N ASN A 153 -13.66 23.62 -7.65
CA ASN A 153 -14.80 23.73 -8.55
C ASN A 153 -14.77 22.60 -9.56
N LYS A 154 -15.51 21.53 -9.26
CA LYS A 154 -15.54 20.32 -10.09
C LYS A 154 -15.96 20.61 -11.52
N ALA A 155 -17.02 21.40 -11.72
CA ALA A 155 -17.54 21.69 -13.04
C ALA A 155 -16.54 22.49 -13.91
N LEU A 156 -15.82 23.43 -13.30
CA LEU A 156 -14.74 24.16 -13.97
C LEU A 156 -13.57 23.24 -14.34
N MET A 157 -13.13 22.43 -13.42
CA MET A 157 -12.04 21.47 -13.64
C MET A 157 -12.39 20.37 -14.65
N ASP A 158 -13.66 20.01 -14.78
CA ASP A 158 -14.12 19.02 -15.78
C ASP A 158 -14.10 19.62 -17.19
N ARG A 159 -14.37 20.92 -17.34
CA ARG A 159 -14.24 21.66 -18.62
C ARG A 159 -12.79 21.99 -18.96
N HIS A 160 -11.98 22.32 -17.96
CA HIS A 160 -10.60 22.76 -18.11
C HIS A 160 -9.66 21.91 -17.24
N PRO A 161 -9.42 20.62 -17.55
CA PRO A 161 -8.60 19.73 -16.73
C PRO A 161 -7.14 20.20 -16.60
N GLU A 162 -6.64 20.99 -17.55
CA GLU A 162 -5.34 21.61 -17.55
C GLU A 162 -5.14 22.62 -16.39
N LEU A 163 -6.22 23.15 -15.79
CA LEU A 163 -6.16 23.97 -14.58
C LEU A 163 -5.50 23.25 -13.38
N ALA A 164 -5.45 21.92 -13.41
CA ALA A 164 -4.68 21.16 -12.43
C ALA A 164 -3.20 21.59 -12.38
N MET A 165 -2.61 21.97 -13.52
CA MET A 165 -1.23 22.50 -13.58
C MET A 165 -1.10 23.89 -12.94
N PHE A 166 -2.16 24.66 -12.94
CA PHE A 166 -2.22 25.96 -12.31
C PHE A 166 -1.90 25.87 -10.81
N PHE A 167 -2.48 24.90 -10.12
CA PHE A 167 -2.19 24.64 -8.71
C PHE A 167 -0.85 23.92 -8.51
N GLU A 168 -0.55 22.94 -9.37
CA GLU A 168 0.70 22.18 -9.31
C GLU A 168 1.94 23.06 -9.49
N ARG A 169 1.82 24.13 -10.27
CA ARG A 169 2.90 25.11 -10.50
C ARG A 169 3.50 25.64 -9.20
N MET A 170 2.71 25.76 -8.16
CA MET A 170 3.16 26.25 -6.85
C MET A 170 4.19 25.33 -6.22
N THR A 171 4.03 24.01 -6.38
CA THR A 171 4.97 23.02 -5.85
C THR A 171 6.36 23.20 -6.47
N PHE A 172 6.43 23.53 -7.74
CA PHE A 172 7.68 23.55 -8.49
C PHE A 172 8.40 24.91 -8.57
N LEU A 173 7.77 26.00 -8.24
CA LEU A 173 8.43 27.29 -8.27
C LEU A 173 8.57 27.93 -6.89
N PRO A 174 7.52 28.35 -6.19
CA PRO A 174 7.75 28.98 -4.91
C PRO A 174 8.19 27.97 -3.85
N LEU A 175 7.62 26.75 -3.80
CA LEU A 175 7.92 25.80 -2.73
C LEU A 175 9.30 25.16 -2.87
N GLU A 176 9.81 24.92 -4.07
CA GLU A 176 11.19 24.49 -4.28
C GLU A 176 12.20 25.45 -3.60
N HIS A 177 11.96 26.74 -3.67
CA HIS A 177 12.84 27.72 -3.08
C HIS A 177 12.56 27.98 -1.60
N VAL A 178 11.28 28.06 -1.22
CA VAL A 178 10.85 28.41 0.14
C VAL A 178 11.12 27.28 1.12
N THR A 179 10.90 26.02 0.76
CA THR A 179 11.13 24.88 1.66
C THR A 179 12.56 24.78 2.14
N ALA A 180 13.50 25.17 1.30
CA ALA A 180 14.91 25.23 1.65
C ALA A 180 15.23 26.30 2.72
N MET A 181 14.34 27.27 2.92
CA MET A 181 14.51 28.38 3.87
C MET A 181 13.75 28.17 5.18
N VAL A 182 12.93 27.09 5.28
CA VAL A 182 12.15 26.78 6.48
C VAL A 182 13.06 26.14 7.53
N PRO A 183 13.03 26.57 8.80
CA PRO A 183 13.82 25.96 9.86
C PRO A 183 13.36 24.53 10.17
N PRO A 184 14.24 23.65 10.70
CA PRO A 184 13.83 22.39 11.28
C PRO A 184 12.72 22.58 12.31
N GLY A 185 11.72 21.72 12.28
CA GLY A 185 10.53 21.89 13.13
C GLY A 185 9.39 22.63 12.45
N GLY A 186 9.64 23.20 11.25
CA GLY A 186 8.66 24.02 10.55
C GLY A 186 8.54 25.43 11.15
N ALA A 187 7.99 26.34 10.39
CA ALA A 187 7.72 27.71 10.87
C ALA A 187 6.22 28.01 10.96
N GLY A 188 5.37 27.00 10.82
CA GLY A 188 3.91 27.17 10.81
C GLY A 188 3.42 28.12 9.71
N ILE A 189 4.12 28.16 8.57
CA ILE A 189 3.87 29.12 7.50
C ILE A 189 2.83 28.57 6.54
N GLY A 190 1.65 29.15 6.56
CA GLY A 190 0.54 28.77 5.69
C GLY A 190 -0.32 27.63 6.27
N MET A 191 0.29 26.54 6.67
CA MET A 191 -0.38 25.38 7.25
C MET A 191 0.34 24.91 8.52
N HIS A 192 -0.43 24.33 9.43
CA HIS A 192 0.06 23.80 10.70
C HIS A 192 -0.48 22.38 10.93
N VAL A 193 0.40 21.43 11.25
CA VAL A 193 -0.01 20.06 11.55
C VAL A 193 -0.60 20.01 12.96
N ILE A 194 -1.78 19.43 13.06
CA ILE A 194 -2.41 19.10 14.35
C ILE A 194 -2.21 17.60 14.60
N PRO A 195 -1.66 17.21 15.75
CA PRO A 195 -1.57 15.81 16.12
C PRO A 195 -2.96 15.17 16.25
N VAL A 196 -3.02 13.86 16.01
CA VAL A 196 -4.20 13.08 16.39
C VAL A 196 -4.44 13.24 17.88
N GLU A 197 -5.64 13.58 18.31
CA GLU A 197 -5.94 13.91 19.72
C GLU A 197 -5.58 12.80 20.71
N LYS A 198 -5.74 11.53 20.31
CA LYS A 198 -5.32 10.38 21.10
C LYS A 198 -3.81 10.27 21.35
N ALA A 199 -3.01 10.96 20.52
CA ALA A 199 -1.55 10.93 20.60
C ALA A 199 -0.98 11.98 21.57
N ILE A 200 -1.80 12.93 22.02
CA ILE A 200 -1.45 14.00 22.95
C ILE A 200 -2.33 13.91 24.19
N SER A 201 -1.75 14.15 25.34
CA SER A 201 -2.42 14.13 26.63
C SER A 201 -2.11 15.40 27.41
N MET A 202 -2.81 15.61 28.51
CA MET A 202 -2.56 16.73 29.42
C MET A 202 -1.12 16.74 29.97
N GLU A 203 -0.46 15.58 30.06
CA GLU A 203 0.96 15.46 30.45
C GLU A 203 1.91 16.13 29.47
N ASN A 204 1.49 16.31 28.22
CA ASN A 204 2.25 17.00 27.18
C ASN A 204 2.17 18.52 27.23
N GLN A 205 1.48 19.11 28.18
CA GLN A 205 1.23 20.56 28.27
C GLN A 205 0.59 21.11 26.98
N THR A 206 -0.45 20.44 26.48
CA THR A 206 -1.15 20.79 25.23
C THR A 206 -1.82 22.18 25.33
N MET A 207 -1.99 22.81 24.15
CA MET A 207 -2.76 24.06 24.00
C MET A 207 -4.08 23.74 23.30
N ASP A 208 -5.15 24.50 23.59
CA ASP A 208 -6.47 24.31 22.95
C ASP A 208 -6.39 24.33 21.43
N ILE A 209 -5.55 25.17 20.84
CA ILE A 209 -5.35 25.28 19.39
C ILE A 209 -4.72 24.02 18.76
N GLU A 210 -4.17 23.13 19.57
CA GLU A 210 -3.59 21.83 19.13
C GLU A 210 -4.65 20.72 19.06
N HIS A 211 -5.92 21.02 19.36
CA HIS A 211 -7.04 20.10 19.33
C HIS A 211 -8.03 20.45 18.22
N LEU A 212 -8.35 19.49 17.35
CA LEU A 212 -9.32 19.72 16.28
C LEU A 212 -10.74 19.85 16.83
N SER A 213 -11.08 19.15 17.89
CA SER A 213 -12.36 19.24 18.58
C SER A 213 -12.63 20.68 19.07
N TYR A 214 -11.59 21.37 19.57
CA TYR A 214 -11.69 22.81 19.94
C TYR A 214 -12.12 23.67 18.75
N TRP A 215 -11.46 23.51 17.60
CA TRP A 215 -11.76 24.31 16.41
C TRP A 215 -13.14 23.99 15.84
N LEU A 216 -13.51 22.70 15.77
CA LEU A 216 -14.83 22.31 15.29
C LEU A 216 -15.95 22.82 16.20
N LYS A 217 -15.75 22.76 17.52
CA LYS A 217 -16.74 23.28 18.48
C LYS A 217 -16.88 24.80 18.39
N ARG A 218 -15.77 25.49 18.21
CA ARG A 218 -15.73 26.97 18.04
C ARG A 218 -16.52 27.44 16.83
N TYR A 219 -16.55 26.65 15.75
CA TYR A 219 -17.26 26.98 14.52
C TYR A 219 -18.50 26.14 14.28
N GLU A 220 -19.05 25.51 15.32
CA GLU A 220 -20.26 24.69 15.23
C GLU A 220 -21.41 25.49 14.59
N GLY A 221 -22.13 24.86 13.64
CA GLY A 221 -23.15 25.52 12.83
C GLY A 221 -22.61 26.21 11.56
N HIS A 222 -21.28 26.38 11.44
CA HIS A 222 -20.60 26.95 10.26
C HIS A 222 -19.45 26.04 9.83
N LEU A 223 -19.79 24.79 9.55
CA LEU A 223 -18.90 23.74 9.05
C LEU A 223 -19.36 23.32 7.65
N GLY A 224 -18.41 23.10 6.76
CA GLY A 224 -18.72 22.62 5.42
C GLY A 224 -17.67 21.62 4.94
N ALA A 225 -18.10 20.53 4.32
CA ALA A 225 -17.19 19.60 3.65
C ALA A 225 -17.10 19.92 2.16
N SER A 226 -15.94 19.70 1.58
CA SER A 226 -15.66 20.03 0.18
C SER A 226 -14.63 19.10 -0.44
N ILE A 227 -14.54 19.17 -1.78
CA ILE A 227 -13.55 18.46 -2.57
C ILE A 227 -12.14 18.86 -2.13
N CYS A 228 -11.27 17.87 -1.95
CA CYS A 228 -9.84 18.11 -1.73
C CYS A 228 -9.17 18.56 -3.03
N SER A 229 -8.80 19.82 -3.13
CA SER A 229 -8.14 20.42 -4.30
C SER A 229 -6.88 19.68 -4.73
N CYS A 230 -6.05 19.25 -3.77
CA CYS A 230 -4.83 18.51 -4.05
C CYS A 230 -5.13 17.13 -4.67
N ARG A 231 -6.08 16.35 -4.11
CA ARG A 231 -6.44 15.03 -4.66
C ARG A 231 -7.06 15.16 -6.05
N TYR A 232 -7.99 16.10 -6.21
CA TYR A 232 -8.70 16.27 -7.47
C TYR A 232 -7.78 16.81 -8.57
N GLY A 233 -6.97 17.81 -8.28
CA GLY A 233 -5.99 18.33 -9.24
C GLY A 233 -4.98 17.27 -9.67
N ARG A 234 -4.42 16.50 -8.74
CA ARG A 234 -3.47 15.42 -9.06
C ARG A 234 -4.13 14.31 -9.88
N LYS A 235 -5.40 13.99 -9.61
CA LYS A 235 -6.17 13.02 -10.42
C LYS A 235 -6.31 13.49 -11.87
N LYS A 236 -6.55 14.79 -12.11
CA LYS A 236 -6.63 15.36 -13.47
C LYS A 236 -5.29 15.35 -14.24
N LEU A 237 -4.17 15.21 -13.52
CA LEU A 237 -2.83 15.08 -14.10
C LEU A 237 -2.39 13.61 -14.28
N ASP A 238 -3.28 12.65 -14.07
CA ASP A 238 -2.97 11.22 -14.04
C ASP A 238 -1.88 10.84 -13.02
N GLU A 239 -1.76 11.64 -11.96
CA GLU A 239 -0.79 11.47 -10.88
C GLU A 239 -1.46 11.34 -9.51
N GLY A 240 -2.77 11.06 -9.50
CA GLY A 240 -3.58 10.92 -8.30
C GLY A 240 -3.28 9.67 -7.49
N CYS A 241 -3.69 9.70 -6.21
CA CYS A 241 -3.85 8.49 -5.42
C CYS A 241 -5.19 7.80 -5.72
N ALA A 242 -5.37 6.62 -5.17
CA ALA A 242 -6.62 5.87 -5.29
C ALA A 242 -7.67 6.29 -4.24
N ASP A 243 -7.35 7.24 -3.33
CA ASP A 243 -8.33 7.77 -2.38
C ASP A 243 -9.43 8.52 -3.12
N ASP A 244 -10.63 8.52 -2.55
CA ASP A 244 -11.66 9.45 -2.97
C ASP A 244 -11.21 10.89 -2.73
N TYR A 245 -11.65 11.82 -3.55
CA TYR A 245 -11.31 13.24 -3.41
C TYR A 245 -12.40 14.04 -2.68
N GLU A 246 -13.57 13.47 -2.44
CA GLU A 246 -14.72 14.16 -1.84
C GLU A 246 -14.65 14.20 -0.31
N ASP A 247 -15.07 15.33 0.26
CA ASP A 247 -15.29 15.57 1.69
C ASP A 247 -14.06 15.39 2.62
N TRP A 248 -12.85 15.58 2.11
CA TRP A 248 -11.64 15.54 2.92
C TRP A 248 -11.17 16.92 3.41
N CYS A 249 -11.68 18.00 2.82
CA CYS A 249 -11.41 19.37 3.25
C CYS A 249 -12.64 19.90 4.00
N ILE A 250 -12.42 20.36 5.23
CA ILE A 250 -13.47 20.95 6.07
C ILE A 250 -13.23 22.46 6.14
N GLY A 251 -14.09 23.24 5.51
CA GLY A 251 -14.16 24.68 5.69
C GLY A 251 -14.80 24.99 7.04
N VAL A 252 -14.33 26.04 7.70
CA VAL A 252 -14.89 26.51 8.96
C VAL A 252 -15.21 28.00 8.90
N GLY A 253 -16.28 28.40 9.58
CA GLY A 253 -16.69 29.80 9.63
C GLY A 253 -17.07 30.38 8.27
N ASP A 254 -16.60 31.58 7.97
CA ASP A 254 -16.89 32.31 6.71
C ASP A 254 -16.46 31.49 5.47
N MET A 255 -15.40 30.68 5.57
CA MET A 255 -14.96 29.83 4.48
C MET A 255 -15.96 28.70 4.20
N ALA A 256 -16.55 28.10 5.24
CA ALA A 256 -17.60 27.10 5.06
C ALA A 256 -18.80 27.73 4.33
N ASP A 257 -19.23 28.91 4.79
CA ASP A 257 -20.34 29.63 4.16
C ASP A 257 -20.04 29.99 2.69
N TYR A 258 -18.84 30.52 2.41
CA TYR A 258 -18.41 30.84 1.06
C TYR A 258 -18.38 29.61 0.14
N CYS A 259 -17.81 28.49 0.59
CA CYS A 259 -17.74 27.27 -0.20
C CYS A 259 -19.13 26.67 -0.45
N ASN A 260 -20.00 26.67 0.56
CA ASN A 260 -21.37 26.17 0.44
C ASN A 260 -22.21 27.02 -0.50
N GLU A 261 -22.16 28.34 -0.35
CA GLU A 261 -22.93 29.31 -1.19
C GLU A 261 -22.43 29.33 -2.65
N THR A 262 -21.14 29.06 -2.88
CA THR A 262 -20.57 28.99 -4.24
C THR A 262 -20.57 27.58 -4.85
N GLY A 263 -21.22 26.61 -4.22
CA GLY A 263 -21.38 25.24 -4.73
C GLY A 263 -20.13 24.37 -4.72
N ARG A 264 -19.09 24.75 -3.95
CA ARG A 264 -17.85 23.96 -3.79
C ARG A 264 -17.92 22.94 -2.67
N GLY A 265 -18.84 23.13 -1.72
CA GLY A 265 -19.03 22.30 -0.55
C GLY A 265 -20.49 22.20 -0.15
N HIS A 266 -20.74 21.52 0.95
CA HIS A 266 -22.05 21.40 1.59
C HIS A 266 -21.88 21.49 3.10
N SER A 267 -22.94 21.95 3.78
CA SER A 267 -22.95 22.04 5.25
C SER A 267 -22.87 20.66 5.89
N ILE A 268 -22.13 20.55 6.97
CA ILE A 268 -21.99 19.35 7.79
C ILE A 268 -22.15 19.70 9.27
N THR A 269 -22.59 18.74 10.05
CA THR A 269 -22.67 18.83 11.52
C THR A 269 -21.29 18.60 12.17
N TYR A 270 -21.20 18.89 13.47
CA TYR A 270 -20.02 18.56 14.27
C TYR A 270 -19.71 17.07 14.24
N ASP A 271 -20.72 16.21 14.39
CA ASP A 271 -20.54 14.76 14.41
C ASP A 271 -20.07 14.20 13.04
N GLU A 272 -20.59 14.76 11.94
CA GLU A 272 -20.12 14.42 10.58
C GLU A 272 -18.66 14.84 10.36
N ALA A 273 -18.29 16.04 10.85
CA ALA A 273 -16.89 16.47 10.81
C ALA A 273 -15.97 15.55 11.62
N MET A 274 -16.37 15.15 12.84
CA MET A 274 -15.63 14.20 13.65
C MET A 274 -15.52 12.82 12.98
N ALA A 275 -16.56 12.38 12.28
CA ALA A 275 -16.53 11.13 11.50
C ALA A 275 -15.53 11.21 10.32
N ILE A 276 -15.44 12.36 9.65
CA ILE A 276 -14.42 12.60 8.60
C ILE A 276 -13.01 12.55 9.20
N LEU A 277 -12.78 13.21 10.35
CA LEU A 277 -11.48 13.17 11.03
C LEU A 277 -11.09 11.74 11.43
N LYS A 278 -12.02 10.99 12.05
CA LYS A 278 -11.77 9.58 12.41
C LYS A 278 -11.41 8.73 11.21
N ARG A 279 -12.11 8.89 10.10
CA ARG A 279 -11.82 8.17 8.85
C ARG A 279 -10.46 8.56 8.27
N ALA A 280 -10.07 9.81 8.40
CA ALA A 280 -8.73 10.27 8.00
C ALA A 280 -7.63 9.61 8.85
N GLU A 281 -7.81 9.53 10.17
CA GLU A 281 -6.89 8.82 11.07
C GLU A 281 -6.76 7.33 10.73
N ASP A 282 -7.88 6.66 10.43
CA ASP A 282 -7.89 5.24 10.07
C ASP A 282 -7.11 4.99 8.78
N ASN A 283 -7.16 5.91 7.83
CA ASN A 283 -6.41 5.88 6.57
C ASN A 283 -4.98 6.47 6.68
N GLY A 284 -4.55 6.94 7.84
CA GLY A 284 -3.22 7.52 8.05
C GLY A 284 -3.03 8.91 7.43
N PHE A 285 -4.11 9.67 7.23
CA PHE A 285 -4.05 11.04 6.71
C PHE A 285 -3.70 12.03 7.82
N VAL A 286 -2.99 13.08 7.43
CA VAL A 286 -2.49 14.12 8.35
C VAL A 286 -3.48 15.25 8.45
N HIS A 287 -3.81 15.62 9.67
CA HIS A 287 -4.61 16.82 9.95
C HIS A 287 -3.74 18.08 9.87
N GLN A 288 -4.23 19.07 9.15
CA GLN A 288 -3.62 20.40 9.07
C GLN A 288 -4.69 21.48 9.24
N ILE A 289 -4.35 22.51 9.94
CA ILE A 289 -5.14 23.76 9.97
C ILE A 289 -4.43 24.86 9.19
N THR A 290 -5.19 25.81 8.70
CA THR A 290 -4.63 27.00 8.06
C THR A 290 -3.98 27.92 9.10
N ASN A 291 -2.83 28.49 8.76
CA ASN A 291 -2.03 29.34 9.66
C ASN A 291 -1.62 30.63 8.93
N ILE A 292 -2.58 31.45 8.55
CA ILE A 292 -2.34 32.71 7.85
C ILE A 292 -3.12 33.89 8.44
N ASP A 293 -4.04 33.62 9.37
CA ASP A 293 -4.90 34.65 9.96
C ASP A 293 -4.60 34.93 11.46
N GLY A 294 -3.46 34.43 11.96
CA GLY A 294 -3.02 34.60 13.35
C GLY A 294 -3.60 33.53 14.31
N GLU A 295 -3.36 33.74 15.60
CA GLU A 295 -3.60 32.72 16.64
C GLU A 295 -5.07 32.39 16.92
N ASN A 296 -5.98 33.24 16.53
CA ASN A 296 -7.38 33.14 16.93
C ASN A 296 -8.34 32.74 15.80
N LYS A 297 -7.83 32.51 14.60
CA LYS A 297 -8.67 32.24 13.44
C LYS A 297 -8.03 31.21 12.50
N ILE A 298 -8.82 30.24 12.10
CA ILE A 298 -8.53 29.35 10.96
C ILE A 298 -9.70 29.42 9.99
N PHE A 299 -9.50 29.01 8.75
CA PHE A 299 -10.59 28.95 7.76
C PHE A 299 -10.79 27.52 7.21
N ALA A 300 -9.86 26.60 7.42
CA ALA A 300 -10.01 25.24 6.96
C ALA A 300 -9.22 24.24 7.82
N ILE A 301 -9.74 23.02 7.87
CA ILE A 301 -9.08 21.82 8.38
C ILE A 301 -8.94 20.86 7.21
N CYS A 302 -7.69 20.47 6.90
CA CYS A 302 -7.38 19.57 5.82
C CYS A 302 -7.04 18.18 6.37
N ASN A 303 -7.49 17.10 5.68
CA ASN A 303 -7.17 15.71 5.97
C ASN A 303 -6.29 15.16 4.84
N CYS A 304 -4.99 15.34 4.97
CA CYS A 304 -4.04 15.27 3.86
C CYS A 304 -3.38 13.91 3.68
N ASN A 305 -3.52 13.33 2.48
CA ASN A 305 -2.59 12.30 2.05
C ASN A 305 -1.26 12.96 1.66
N VAL A 306 -0.19 12.65 2.37
CA VAL A 306 1.14 13.28 2.19
C VAL A 306 1.72 13.03 0.80
N LYS A 307 1.41 11.89 0.20
CA LYS A 307 1.87 11.52 -1.16
C LYS A 307 1.28 12.43 -2.26
N ILE A 308 0.20 13.14 -1.93
CA ILE A 308 -0.57 13.98 -2.87
C ILE A 308 -0.53 15.44 -2.48
N CYS A 309 -0.58 15.76 -1.18
CA CYS A 309 -0.68 17.13 -0.68
C CYS A 309 0.47 18.03 -1.16
N ASN A 310 0.16 19.14 -1.80
CA ASN A 310 1.16 20.06 -2.33
C ASN A 310 2.05 20.70 -1.24
N ALA A 311 1.56 20.83 -0.01
CA ALA A 311 2.37 21.31 1.10
C ALA A 311 3.27 20.22 1.70
N LEU A 312 2.70 19.05 2.02
CA LEU A 312 3.40 18.02 2.78
C LEU A 312 4.40 17.18 1.95
N ARG A 313 4.12 16.89 0.67
CA ARG A 313 5.01 16.08 -0.16
C ARG A 313 6.33 16.75 -0.52
N THR A 314 6.42 18.08 -0.38
CA THR A 314 7.61 18.87 -0.73
C THR A 314 8.84 18.43 0.05
N SER A 315 8.69 18.05 1.31
CA SER A 315 9.80 17.55 2.13
C SER A 315 10.45 16.28 1.57
N GLN A 316 9.65 15.42 0.94
CA GLN A 316 10.16 14.21 0.28
C GLN A 316 10.75 14.53 -1.09
N LEU A 317 10.09 15.38 -1.88
CA LEU A 317 10.57 15.81 -3.20
C LEU A 317 11.94 16.50 -3.12
N PHE A 318 12.14 17.35 -2.13
CA PHE A 318 13.32 18.21 -2.03
C PHE A 318 14.29 17.80 -0.91
N ASN A 319 13.98 16.74 -0.16
CA ASN A 319 14.73 16.33 1.04
C ASN A 319 14.96 17.51 2.02
N THR A 320 13.91 18.28 2.25
CA THR A 320 13.91 19.46 3.15
C THR A 320 13.05 19.18 4.37
N PRO A 321 13.20 19.95 5.47
CA PRO A 321 12.20 19.96 6.53
C PRO A 321 10.82 20.32 5.97
N ASN A 322 9.76 19.74 6.54
CA ASN A 322 8.42 20.04 6.11
C ASN A 322 8.02 21.46 6.52
N MET A 323 7.31 22.19 5.64
CA MET A 323 6.78 23.52 5.96
C MET A 323 5.70 23.49 7.04
N SER A 324 4.97 22.37 7.10
CA SER A 324 3.93 22.14 8.09
C SER A 324 4.41 21.11 9.10
N ALA A 325 4.47 21.48 10.36
CA ALA A 325 4.80 20.58 11.47
C ALA A 325 4.00 21.02 12.71
N SER A 326 3.90 20.13 13.68
CA SER A 326 3.39 20.43 15.02
C SER A 326 4.55 20.67 15.99
N ALA A 327 4.23 21.04 17.23
CA ALA A 327 5.19 21.15 18.31
C ALA A 327 5.81 19.82 18.74
N TYR A 328 5.28 18.71 18.25
CA TYR A 328 5.59 17.36 18.74
C TYR A 328 6.54 16.61 17.82
N ARG A 329 7.26 15.66 18.42
CA ARG A 329 8.08 14.64 17.72
C ARG A 329 7.81 13.28 18.31
N ALA A 330 7.93 12.25 17.45
CA ALA A 330 7.78 10.87 17.87
C ALA A 330 9.04 10.37 18.56
N HIS A 331 8.85 9.68 19.68
CA HIS A 331 9.88 8.99 20.44
C HIS A 331 9.54 7.51 20.55
N VAL A 332 10.55 6.65 20.40
CA VAL A 332 10.38 5.19 20.43
C VAL A 332 11.02 4.62 21.69
N ASP A 333 10.23 3.91 22.49
CA ASP A 333 10.72 3.05 23.54
C ASP A 333 11.25 1.73 22.93
N LYS A 334 12.56 1.62 22.83
CA LYS A 334 13.23 0.46 22.23
C LYS A 334 12.95 -0.84 22.96
N SER A 335 12.62 -0.80 24.27
CA SER A 335 12.31 -1.98 25.07
C SER A 335 10.95 -2.60 24.73
N LYS A 336 10.00 -1.77 24.32
CA LYS A 336 8.66 -2.17 23.92
C LYS A 336 8.56 -2.47 22.43
N CYS A 337 9.38 -1.82 21.60
CA CYS A 337 9.33 -1.95 20.16
C CYS A 337 9.71 -3.35 19.68
N VAL A 338 8.93 -3.90 18.76
CA VAL A 338 9.12 -5.21 18.13
C VAL A 338 9.35 -5.14 16.61
N ALA A 339 9.59 -3.95 16.07
CA ALA A 339 9.82 -3.72 14.65
C ALA A 339 8.74 -4.34 13.73
N CYS A 340 7.47 -4.32 14.14
CA CYS A 340 6.39 -4.84 13.30
C CYS A 340 6.22 -4.08 11.97
N GLY A 341 6.69 -2.83 11.90
CA GLY A 341 6.67 -2.00 10.71
C GLY A 341 5.40 -1.17 10.53
N ARG A 342 4.35 -1.38 11.33
CA ARG A 342 3.06 -0.70 11.15
C ARG A 342 3.18 0.82 11.20
N CYS A 343 3.92 1.35 12.18
CA CYS A 343 4.18 2.78 12.28
C CYS A 343 4.98 3.33 11.08
N VAL A 344 5.85 2.50 10.48
CA VAL A 344 6.65 2.85 9.30
C VAL A 344 5.76 2.95 8.06
N GLU A 345 4.87 1.98 7.85
CA GLU A 345 3.92 1.97 6.72
C GLU A 345 3.00 3.19 6.71
N PHE A 346 2.53 3.59 7.89
CA PHE A 346 1.65 4.74 8.07
C PHE A 346 2.38 6.07 8.29
N CYS A 347 3.73 6.07 8.39
CA CYS A 347 4.46 7.33 8.53
C CYS A 347 4.35 8.18 7.26
N PRO A 348 3.63 9.32 7.31
CA PRO A 348 3.34 10.07 6.10
C PRO A 348 4.58 10.71 5.47
N THR A 349 5.61 10.99 6.27
CA THR A 349 6.83 11.66 5.81
C THR A 349 8.03 10.73 5.65
N GLY A 350 7.87 9.43 5.95
CA GLY A 350 8.99 8.48 5.96
C GLY A 350 10.03 8.76 7.05
N ALA A 351 9.60 9.44 8.14
CA ALA A 351 10.46 9.70 9.29
C ALA A 351 10.75 8.45 10.11
N LEU A 352 9.84 7.48 10.10
CA LEU A 352 10.02 6.21 10.79
C LEU A 352 10.56 5.16 9.83
N LYS A 353 11.57 4.43 10.27
CA LYS A 353 12.21 3.35 9.52
C LYS A 353 12.45 2.14 10.41
N LEU A 354 12.55 0.96 9.79
CA LEU A 354 12.96 -0.24 10.51
C LEU A 354 14.47 -0.27 10.64
N GLY A 355 14.94 -0.55 11.84
CA GLY A 355 16.34 -0.68 12.18
C GLY A 355 16.62 -1.96 12.93
N GLN A 356 17.89 -2.19 13.25
CA GLN A 356 18.38 -3.34 14.00
C GLN A 356 18.61 -2.97 15.46
N LYS A 357 18.34 -3.91 16.36
CA LYS A 357 18.50 -3.73 17.81
C LYS A 357 19.71 -4.47 18.38
N LEU A 358 20.18 -5.51 17.72
CA LEU A 358 21.28 -6.33 18.20
C LEU A 358 22.62 -5.58 18.18
N CYS A 359 23.52 -5.95 19.11
CA CYS A 359 24.88 -5.45 19.12
C CYS A 359 25.73 -6.13 18.05
N LYS A 360 26.77 -5.43 17.55
CA LYS A 360 27.82 -6.01 16.72
C LYS A 360 28.74 -6.92 17.55
N ALA A 361 29.55 -7.72 16.87
CA ALA A 361 30.53 -8.60 17.51
C ALA A 361 31.55 -7.85 18.40
N ASP A 362 31.81 -6.56 18.12
CA ASP A 362 32.62 -5.68 18.97
C ASP A 362 31.86 -5.09 20.18
N GLY A 363 30.62 -5.48 20.39
CA GLY A 363 29.74 -5.00 21.47
C GLY A 363 29.06 -3.65 21.20
N THR A 364 29.31 -3.00 20.06
CA THR A 364 28.66 -1.74 19.72
C THR A 364 27.23 -1.96 19.26
N GLN A 365 26.31 -1.03 19.63
CA GLN A 365 24.95 -1.03 19.07
C GLN A 365 24.99 -0.53 17.62
N VAL A 366 24.14 -1.12 16.79
CA VAL A 366 23.98 -0.62 15.42
C VAL A 366 23.22 0.71 15.48
N GLU A 367 23.92 1.79 15.12
CA GLU A 367 23.32 3.11 14.95
C GLU A 367 23.02 3.36 13.49
N TYR A 368 21.80 3.79 13.20
CA TYR A 368 21.45 4.25 11.86
C TYR A 368 21.71 5.74 11.76
N PRO A 369 22.48 6.19 10.75
CA PRO A 369 22.80 7.59 10.60
C PRO A 369 21.49 8.39 10.42
N LYS A 370 21.35 9.46 11.20
CA LYS A 370 20.28 10.44 10.97
C LYS A 370 20.45 11.01 9.57
N GLN A 371 19.33 11.19 8.86
CA GLN A 371 19.37 11.86 7.57
C GLN A 371 19.96 13.27 7.76
N PRO A 372 20.94 13.68 6.92
CA PRO A 372 21.57 14.97 7.12
C PRO A 372 20.55 16.09 7.02
N LEU A 373 20.63 17.06 7.93
CA LEU A 373 19.85 18.28 7.84
C LEU A 373 20.21 19.00 6.54
N PRO A 374 19.23 19.42 5.75
CA PRO A 374 19.49 20.07 4.46
C PRO A 374 19.91 21.54 4.60
N ASP A 375 20.35 22.00 5.76
CA ASP A 375 20.62 23.39 6.08
C ASP A 375 21.94 23.93 5.49
N ASN A 376 22.78 23.08 4.96
CA ASN A 376 24.07 23.42 4.33
C ASN A 376 24.15 23.02 2.84
N ASN A 377 23.05 22.61 2.23
CA ASN A 377 22.97 22.25 0.83
C ASN A 377 22.18 23.30 0.04
N LYS A 378 22.58 23.47 -1.23
CA LYS A 378 21.81 24.26 -2.19
C LYS A 378 20.84 23.33 -2.92
N TRP A 379 19.57 23.68 -2.86
CA TRP A 379 18.50 22.91 -3.52
C TRP A 379 18.21 23.45 -4.91
N GLY A 380 17.80 22.63 -5.82
CA GLY A 380 17.43 23.01 -7.17
C GLY A 380 17.17 21.80 -8.07
N LYS A 381 17.00 22.05 -9.37
CA LYS A 381 16.71 21.00 -10.37
C LYS A 381 17.68 19.81 -10.38
N HIS A 382 18.95 20.08 -10.05
CA HIS A 382 19.98 19.02 -9.97
C HIS A 382 19.78 18.00 -8.82
N MET A 383 18.86 18.28 -7.88
CA MET A 383 18.48 17.36 -6.81
C MET A 383 17.31 16.46 -7.21
N TRP A 384 16.79 16.64 -8.40
CA TRP A 384 15.69 15.86 -8.94
C TRP A 384 16.25 14.76 -9.83
N ASP A 385 15.76 13.58 -9.62
CA ASP A 385 15.94 12.50 -10.54
C ASP A 385 14.87 12.57 -11.65
N GLU A 386 15.13 12.01 -12.81
CA GLU A 386 14.19 11.98 -13.94
C GLU A 386 12.90 11.26 -13.56
N ASN A 387 12.98 10.33 -12.61
CA ASN A 387 11.87 9.57 -12.04
C ASN A 387 11.42 10.10 -10.66
N TYR A 388 11.50 11.40 -10.41
CA TYR A 388 11.16 11.98 -9.11
C TYR A 388 9.78 11.55 -8.60
N ARG A 389 8.83 11.24 -9.48
CA ARG A 389 7.52 10.71 -9.15
C ARG A 389 7.62 9.35 -8.47
N ASP A 390 8.55 8.52 -8.92
CA ASP A 390 8.83 7.21 -8.37
C ASP A 390 9.70 7.27 -7.11
N THR A 391 10.63 8.21 -7.06
CA THR A 391 11.53 8.39 -5.91
C THR A 391 10.92 9.19 -4.78
N ALA A 392 9.87 9.98 -5.03
CA ALA A 392 9.10 10.71 -4.02
C ALA A 392 8.18 9.81 -3.17
N ARG A 393 8.46 8.52 -3.09
CA ARG A 393 7.72 7.57 -2.25
C ARG A 393 8.30 7.48 -0.87
N ILE A 394 7.43 7.09 0.05
CA ILE A 394 7.87 6.63 1.37
C ILE A 394 8.56 5.29 1.17
N ASN A 395 9.87 5.30 1.23
CA ASN A 395 10.63 4.06 1.25
C ASN A 395 10.86 3.65 2.71
N CYS A 396 10.08 2.71 3.18
CA CYS A 396 10.18 2.18 4.54
C CYS A 396 11.29 1.12 4.71
N HIS A 397 12.11 0.88 3.68
CA HIS A 397 12.94 -0.30 3.59
C HIS A 397 14.44 -0.01 3.47
N GLU A 398 14.88 1.24 3.65
CA GLU A 398 16.29 1.62 3.56
C GLU A 398 17.12 1.22 4.77
N THR A 399 16.51 0.69 5.82
CA THR A 399 17.19 0.29 7.06
C THR A 399 16.98 -1.18 7.35
N GLY A 400 17.96 -1.83 7.93
CA GLY A 400 17.92 -3.26 8.26
C GLY A 400 16.75 -3.62 9.17
N THR A 401 16.24 -4.83 9.01
CA THR A 401 15.15 -5.36 9.82
C THR A 401 15.46 -6.78 10.28
N ALA A 402 14.55 -7.38 11.05
CA ALA A 402 14.71 -8.76 11.51
C ALA A 402 14.74 -9.75 10.34
N PRO A 403 15.73 -10.65 10.27
CA PRO A 403 15.87 -11.61 9.16
C PRO A 403 14.62 -12.47 8.94
N CYS A 404 13.94 -12.88 10.01
CA CYS A 404 12.69 -13.66 9.91
C CYS A 404 11.56 -12.90 9.19
N LYS A 405 11.48 -11.57 9.31
CA LYS A 405 10.53 -10.73 8.57
C LYS A 405 10.96 -10.59 7.11
N THR A 406 12.25 -10.36 6.88
CA THR A 406 12.81 -10.20 5.52
C THR A 406 12.68 -11.47 4.69
N ALA A 407 12.95 -12.62 5.27
CA ALA A 407 12.87 -13.93 4.60
C ALA A 407 11.44 -14.37 4.27
N CYS A 408 10.45 -13.85 4.98
CA CYS A 408 9.06 -14.14 4.70
C CYS A 408 8.59 -13.40 3.44
N PRO A 409 8.11 -14.08 2.38
CA PRO A 409 7.62 -13.42 1.17
C PRO A 409 6.51 -12.40 1.41
N ALA A 410 5.65 -12.66 2.41
CA ALA A 410 4.60 -11.74 2.84
C ALA A 410 5.07 -10.72 3.89
N HIS A 411 6.33 -10.76 4.33
CA HIS A 411 6.90 -9.86 5.32
C HIS A 411 6.12 -9.75 6.63
N ILE A 412 5.57 -10.88 7.11
CA ILE A 412 4.79 -10.94 8.36
C ILE A 412 5.65 -10.44 9.53
N ALA A 413 5.05 -9.68 10.43
CA ALA A 413 5.69 -9.13 11.61
C ALA A 413 5.95 -10.20 12.68
N VAL A 414 6.90 -11.12 12.43
CA VAL A 414 7.18 -12.31 13.25
C VAL A 414 7.43 -11.94 14.71
N GLN A 415 8.35 -11.03 14.99
CA GLN A 415 8.67 -10.60 16.35
C GLN A 415 7.43 -10.03 17.08
N GLY A 416 6.56 -9.34 16.35
CA GLY A 416 5.34 -8.74 16.90
C GLY A 416 4.38 -9.80 17.43
N TYR A 417 4.02 -10.79 16.60
CA TYR A 417 3.09 -11.81 17.07
C TYR A 417 3.70 -12.77 18.10
N LEU A 418 5.01 -13.03 18.06
CA LEU A 418 5.69 -13.78 19.13
C LEU A 418 5.59 -13.03 20.46
N LYS A 419 5.83 -11.70 20.47
CA LYS A 419 5.71 -10.86 21.68
C LYS A 419 4.29 -10.83 22.23
N LEU A 420 3.30 -10.69 21.36
CA LEU A 420 1.88 -10.71 21.77
C LEU A 420 1.48 -12.08 22.32
N ALA A 421 1.93 -13.16 21.68
CA ALA A 421 1.69 -14.52 22.19
C ALA A 421 2.34 -14.75 23.55
N ALA A 422 3.56 -14.26 23.77
CA ALA A 422 4.21 -14.29 25.08
C ALA A 422 3.40 -13.61 26.20
N GLN A 423 2.58 -12.63 25.83
CA GLN A 423 1.69 -11.87 26.74
C GLN A 423 0.27 -12.46 26.85
N GLY A 424 -0.02 -13.56 26.17
CA GLY A 424 -1.37 -14.15 26.11
C GLY A 424 -2.35 -13.37 25.23
N LYS A 425 -1.88 -12.39 24.45
CA LYS A 425 -2.71 -11.55 23.57
C LYS A 425 -2.84 -12.19 22.18
N TYR A 426 -3.51 -13.35 22.13
CA TYR A 426 -3.57 -14.18 20.92
C TYR A 426 -4.42 -13.56 19.82
N ARG A 427 -5.48 -12.82 20.17
CA ARG A 427 -6.34 -12.13 19.20
C ARG A 427 -5.58 -11.00 18.48
N GLU A 428 -4.84 -10.19 19.23
CA GLU A 428 -4.00 -9.11 18.70
C GLU A 428 -2.82 -9.68 17.88
N ALA A 429 -2.27 -10.82 18.29
CA ALA A 429 -1.27 -11.54 17.53
C ALA A 429 -1.81 -12.02 16.17
N LEU A 430 -3.03 -12.57 16.15
CA LEU A 430 -3.71 -12.99 14.94
C LEU A 430 -4.03 -11.80 14.02
N GLU A 431 -4.52 -10.70 14.57
CA GLU A 431 -4.74 -9.45 13.84
C GLU A 431 -3.47 -9.02 13.13
N LEU A 432 -2.34 -9.02 13.85
CA LEU A 432 -1.04 -8.64 13.30
C LEU A 432 -0.60 -9.57 12.15
N ILE A 433 -0.86 -10.87 12.25
CA ILE A 433 -0.58 -11.84 11.18
C ILE A 433 -1.49 -11.58 9.97
N LYS A 434 -2.79 -11.39 10.18
CA LYS A 434 -3.77 -11.22 9.09
C LYS A 434 -3.60 -9.93 8.29
N ARG A 435 -2.80 -8.98 8.75
CA ARG A 435 -2.40 -7.80 7.96
C ARG A 435 -1.61 -8.18 6.71
N GLU A 436 -0.82 -9.27 6.76
CA GLU A 436 0.03 -9.73 5.67
C GLU A 436 -0.30 -11.14 5.18
N ASN A 437 -1.10 -11.89 5.93
CA ASN A 437 -1.42 -13.28 5.62
C ASN A 437 -2.84 -13.62 6.09
N PRO A 438 -3.81 -13.78 5.18
CA PRO A 438 -5.20 -14.11 5.51
C PRO A 438 -5.40 -15.59 5.90
N PHE A 439 -4.35 -16.44 5.76
CA PHE A 439 -4.38 -17.88 6.00
C PHE A 439 -3.42 -18.33 7.11
N PRO A 440 -3.45 -17.77 8.33
CA PRO A 440 -2.50 -18.13 9.39
C PRO A 440 -2.62 -19.61 9.80
N ALA A 441 -3.82 -20.19 9.85
CA ALA A 441 -4.05 -21.58 10.22
C ALA A 441 -3.55 -22.55 9.14
N VAL A 442 -3.69 -22.19 7.86
CA VAL A 442 -3.15 -22.96 6.72
C VAL A 442 -1.63 -22.90 6.74
N CYS A 443 -1.06 -21.68 6.80
CA CYS A 443 0.39 -21.52 6.79
C CYS A 443 1.07 -22.12 8.04
N GLY A 444 0.39 -22.18 9.19
CA GLY A 444 0.90 -22.86 10.38
C GLY A 444 0.97 -24.39 10.24
N ARG A 445 0.52 -24.95 9.11
CA ARG A 445 0.55 -26.39 8.80
C ARG A 445 1.44 -26.75 7.62
N VAL A 446 1.53 -25.85 6.61
CA VAL A 446 2.18 -26.21 5.33
C VAL A 446 3.20 -25.16 4.84
N CYS A 447 3.61 -24.23 5.70
CA CYS A 447 4.63 -23.26 5.34
C CYS A 447 6.02 -23.92 5.26
N ASN A 448 6.85 -23.45 4.31
CA ASN A 448 8.24 -23.89 4.18
C ASN A 448 9.21 -23.23 5.17
N ARG A 449 8.73 -22.45 6.11
CA ARG A 449 9.44 -21.91 7.29
C ARG A 449 10.72 -21.11 7.01
N ARG A 450 10.85 -20.41 5.87
CA ARG A 450 12.01 -19.56 5.54
C ARG A 450 12.38 -18.59 6.68
N CYS A 451 11.40 -18.16 7.46
CA CYS A 451 11.62 -17.29 8.63
C CYS A 451 12.41 -18.00 9.76
N GLU A 452 12.27 -19.33 9.87
CA GLU A 452 13.06 -20.14 10.82
C GLU A 452 14.47 -20.37 10.28
N ASP A 453 14.62 -20.67 8.98
CA ASP A 453 15.92 -20.86 8.32
C ASP A 453 16.80 -19.61 8.48
N GLU A 454 16.20 -18.40 8.42
CA GLU A 454 16.88 -17.13 8.57
C GLU A 454 16.87 -16.57 10.00
N CYS A 455 16.33 -17.31 10.98
CA CYS A 455 16.25 -16.83 12.35
C CYS A 455 17.63 -16.67 12.96
N THR A 456 17.95 -15.46 13.44
CA THR A 456 19.23 -15.13 14.08
C THR A 456 19.54 -16.03 15.28
N ARG A 457 18.53 -16.53 16.00
CA ARG A 457 18.69 -17.46 17.11
C ARG A 457 19.43 -18.74 16.69
N GLY A 458 19.31 -19.15 15.43
CA GLY A 458 20.04 -20.29 14.86
C GLY A 458 21.57 -20.18 14.91
N LYS A 459 22.11 -18.97 15.14
CA LYS A 459 23.57 -18.76 15.37
C LYS A 459 24.00 -19.08 16.79
N ILE A 460 23.06 -19.19 17.74
CA ILE A 460 23.34 -19.45 19.17
C ILE A 460 23.10 -20.92 19.47
N ASP A 461 21.91 -21.40 19.20
CA ASP A 461 21.50 -22.79 19.49
C ASP A 461 20.65 -23.35 18.34
N SER A 462 19.36 -23.04 18.30
CA SER A 462 18.45 -23.42 17.20
C SER A 462 17.39 -22.34 16.98
N ALA A 463 16.90 -22.22 15.75
CA ALA A 463 15.86 -21.26 15.39
C ALA A 463 14.63 -21.36 16.30
N VAL A 464 13.96 -20.25 16.54
CA VAL A 464 12.67 -20.24 17.25
C VAL A 464 11.62 -20.99 16.42
N SER A 465 10.78 -21.80 17.07
CA SER A 465 9.64 -22.53 16.44
C SER A 465 8.52 -21.57 16.02
N ILE A 466 8.85 -20.69 15.07
CA ILE A 466 8.00 -19.57 14.63
C ILE A 466 6.67 -20.06 14.09
N ASP A 467 6.72 -21.09 13.25
CA ASP A 467 5.54 -21.63 12.59
C ASP A 467 4.61 -22.36 13.57
N ALA A 468 5.18 -23.09 14.53
CA ALA A 468 4.41 -23.75 15.58
C ALA A 468 3.67 -22.74 16.50
N VAL A 469 4.30 -21.60 16.82
CA VAL A 469 3.63 -20.51 17.56
C VAL A 469 2.52 -19.89 16.70
N LYS A 470 2.74 -19.68 15.40
CA LYS A 470 1.70 -19.19 14.48
C LYS A 470 0.51 -20.17 14.39
N LYS A 471 0.77 -21.48 14.30
CA LYS A 471 -0.26 -22.52 14.35
C LYS A 471 -1.09 -22.40 15.62
N PHE A 472 -0.42 -22.28 16.78
CA PHE A 472 -1.10 -22.13 18.07
C PHE A 472 -2.02 -20.91 18.09
N ILE A 473 -1.52 -19.72 17.69
CA ILE A 473 -2.32 -18.48 17.63
C ILE A 473 -3.58 -18.67 16.76
N ALA A 474 -3.40 -19.24 15.58
CA ALA A 474 -4.51 -19.46 14.66
C ALA A 474 -5.53 -20.46 15.20
N GLU A 475 -5.09 -21.50 15.92
CA GLU A 475 -5.99 -22.47 16.52
C GLU A 475 -6.79 -21.94 17.71
N GLN A 476 -6.29 -20.90 18.43
CA GLN A 476 -7.09 -20.21 19.44
C GLN A 476 -8.31 -19.56 18.78
N ASP A 477 -8.11 -18.93 17.60
CA ASP A 477 -9.21 -18.31 16.86
C ASP A 477 -10.17 -19.36 16.25
N LEU A 478 -9.62 -20.47 15.68
CA LEU A 478 -10.46 -21.54 15.12
C LEU A 478 -11.40 -22.16 16.16
N LYS A 479 -11.00 -22.17 17.45
CA LYS A 479 -11.78 -22.70 18.57
C LYS A 479 -12.64 -21.64 19.24
N ALA A 480 -12.47 -20.35 18.90
CA ALA A 480 -13.22 -19.26 19.51
C ALA A 480 -14.69 -19.27 19.05
N GLU A 481 -15.58 -18.95 19.96
CA GLU A 481 -17.03 -18.77 19.69
C GLU A 481 -17.24 -17.65 18.65
N HIS A 482 -16.49 -16.55 18.80
CA HIS A 482 -16.50 -15.42 17.88
C HIS A 482 -15.12 -15.26 17.24
N ARG A 483 -15.02 -15.67 15.98
CA ARG A 483 -13.81 -15.56 15.16
C ARG A 483 -13.44 -14.09 14.91
N PHE A 484 -12.13 -13.83 14.79
CA PHE A 484 -11.64 -12.51 14.43
C PHE A 484 -11.91 -12.19 12.95
N VAL A 485 -12.72 -11.15 12.71
CA VAL A 485 -12.96 -10.56 11.40
C VAL A 485 -12.24 -9.21 11.35
N PRO A 486 -11.33 -8.98 10.38
CA PRO A 486 -10.63 -7.70 10.26
C PRO A 486 -11.55 -6.51 10.02
N GLU A 487 -11.15 -5.36 10.54
CA GLU A 487 -11.82 -4.10 10.27
C GLU A 487 -11.68 -3.70 8.79
N ILE A 488 -12.75 -3.15 8.22
CA ILE A 488 -12.78 -2.66 6.85
C ILE A 488 -12.52 -1.17 6.87
N VAL A 489 -11.38 -0.74 6.31
CA VAL A 489 -10.96 0.66 6.27
C VAL A 489 -11.08 1.18 4.83
N VAL A 490 -11.99 2.14 4.63
CA VAL A 490 -12.28 2.69 3.30
C VAL A 490 -11.73 4.09 3.17
N ALA A 491 -10.95 4.34 2.11
CA ALA A 491 -10.40 5.66 1.80
C ALA A 491 -11.41 6.54 1.02
N SER A 492 -12.67 6.55 1.49
CA SER A 492 -13.77 7.34 0.92
C SER A 492 -14.76 7.78 1.98
N ASN A 493 -15.23 9.03 1.86
CA ASN A 493 -16.32 9.57 2.69
C ASN A 493 -17.72 9.17 2.17
N LYS A 494 -17.80 8.52 1.00
CA LYS A 494 -19.05 8.04 0.39
C LYS A 494 -19.40 6.58 0.75
N GLY A 495 -18.63 5.96 1.64
CA GLY A 495 -18.79 4.56 2.04
C GLY A 495 -18.00 3.57 1.19
N ARG A 496 -18.42 2.31 1.15
CA ARG A 496 -17.72 1.23 0.42
C ARG A 496 -17.76 1.44 -1.10
N TRP A 497 -16.72 0.96 -1.77
CA TRP A 497 -16.55 1.06 -3.22
C TRP A 497 -17.61 0.25 -3.99
N LYS A 498 -18.08 0.80 -5.10
CA LYS A 498 -19.10 0.18 -5.98
C LYS A 498 -18.51 -0.53 -7.20
N GLU A 499 -17.25 -0.31 -7.49
CA GLU A 499 -16.54 -0.90 -8.63
C GLU A 499 -16.42 -2.41 -8.44
N LYS A 500 -16.86 -3.15 -9.47
CA LYS A 500 -16.79 -4.61 -9.48
C LYS A 500 -15.43 -5.08 -9.94
N ILE A 501 -14.80 -5.95 -9.17
CA ILE A 501 -13.52 -6.59 -9.49
C ILE A 501 -13.73 -8.11 -9.55
N ALA A 502 -13.29 -8.72 -10.64
CA ALA A 502 -13.37 -10.17 -10.85
C ALA A 502 -12.02 -10.82 -10.55
N ILE A 503 -12.03 -11.84 -9.73
CA ILE A 503 -10.87 -12.67 -9.43
C ILE A 503 -11.10 -14.04 -10.05
N ILE A 504 -10.19 -14.47 -10.91
CA ILE A 504 -10.30 -15.71 -11.69
C ILE A 504 -9.34 -16.73 -11.09
N GLY A 505 -9.89 -17.66 -10.33
CA GLY A 505 -9.17 -18.69 -9.56
C GLY A 505 -9.30 -18.48 -8.06
N GLY A 506 -9.88 -19.46 -7.37
CA GLY A 506 -10.10 -19.49 -5.93
C GLY A 506 -8.95 -20.15 -5.15
N GLY A 507 -7.72 -20.07 -5.64
CA GLY A 507 -6.50 -20.50 -4.93
C GLY A 507 -5.97 -19.46 -3.96
N PRO A 508 -4.83 -19.74 -3.26
CA PRO A 508 -4.30 -18.81 -2.24
C PRO A 508 -4.01 -17.40 -2.75
N ALA A 509 -3.53 -17.23 -3.98
CA ALA A 509 -3.30 -15.90 -4.58
C ALA A 509 -4.61 -15.14 -4.80
N GLY A 510 -5.62 -15.79 -5.41
CA GLY A 510 -6.92 -15.15 -5.67
C GLY A 510 -7.68 -14.83 -4.39
N LEU A 511 -7.72 -15.76 -3.44
CA LEU A 511 -8.39 -15.54 -2.16
C LEU A 511 -7.68 -14.49 -1.30
N SER A 512 -6.35 -14.41 -1.34
CA SER A 512 -5.59 -13.34 -0.69
C SER A 512 -5.93 -11.98 -1.29
N CYS A 513 -5.96 -11.88 -2.62
CA CYS A 513 -6.36 -10.64 -3.31
C CYS A 513 -7.80 -10.25 -2.92
N ALA A 514 -8.73 -11.20 -2.89
CA ALA A 514 -10.11 -10.96 -2.46
C ALA A 514 -10.19 -10.44 -1.02
N PHE A 515 -9.42 -11.02 -0.11
CA PHE A 515 -9.37 -10.61 1.30
C PHE A 515 -8.91 -9.15 1.44
N TYR A 516 -7.81 -8.77 0.79
CA TYR A 516 -7.30 -7.40 0.90
C TYR A 516 -8.18 -6.38 0.17
N LEU A 517 -8.78 -6.73 -0.96
CA LEU A 517 -9.78 -5.87 -1.59
C LEU A 517 -11.00 -5.67 -0.68
N ALA A 518 -11.46 -6.73 0.00
CA ALA A 518 -12.57 -6.62 0.94
C ALA A 518 -12.19 -5.75 2.16
N SER A 519 -10.96 -5.84 2.66
CA SER A 519 -10.47 -4.99 3.75
C SER A 519 -10.37 -3.51 3.36
N MET A 520 -10.15 -3.21 2.06
CA MET A 520 -10.20 -1.86 1.49
C MET A 520 -11.62 -1.37 1.19
N GLY A 521 -12.65 -2.20 1.40
CA GLY A 521 -14.06 -1.83 1.23
C GLY A 521 -14.70 -2.23 -0.08
N TYR A 522 -14.10 -3.10 -0.89
CA TYR A 522 -14.72 -3.69 -2.07
C TYR A 522 -15.62 -4.90 -1.74
N TYR A 523 -16.41 -5.31 -2.73
CA TYR A 523 -17.15 -6.58 -2.76
C TYR A 523 -16.64 -7.43 -3.95
N PRO A 524 -15.42 -8.00 -3.86
CA PRO A 524 -14.85 -8.73 -4.98
C PRO A 524 -15.58 -10.05 -5.22
N THR A 525 -15.65 -10.47 -6.49
CA THR A 525 -16.22 -11.76 -6.89
C THR A 525 -15.13 -12.71 -7.36
N VAL A 526 -14.99 -13.86 -6.70
CA VAL A 526 -14.07 -14.93 -7.07
C VAL A 526 -14.81 -15.96 -7.93
N PHE A 527 -14.28 -16.22 -9.13
CA PHE A 527 -14.77 -17.28 -10.03
C PHE A 527 -13.84 -18.49 -9.93
N GLU A 528 -14.35 -19.62 -9.46
CA GLU A 528 -13.61 -20.87 -9.29
C GLU A 528 -14.24 -21.98 -10.17
N LYS A 529 -13.42 -22.61 -11.02
CA LYS A 529 -13.91 -23.67 -11.92
C LYS A 529 -14.29 -24.96 -11.19
N ASN A 530 -13.68 -25.23 -10.07
CA ASN A 530 -13.96 -26.42 -9.27
C ASN A 530 -15.15 -26.20 -8.32
N LYS A 531 -15.66 -27.29 -7.74
CA LYS A 531 -16.80 -27.25 -6.80
C LYS A 531 -16.49 -26.61 -5.46
N MET A 532 -15.22 -26.59 -5.05
CA MET A 532 -14.73 -26.02 -3.78
C MET A 532 -13.60 -25.03 -4.04
N PRO A 533 -13.53 -23.91 -3.28
CA PRO A 533 -12.40 -23.00 -3.34
C PRO A 533 -11.18 -23.56 -2.60
N GLY A 534 -10.03 -22.86 -2.69
CA GLY A 534 -8.78 -23.20 -2.03
C GLY A 534 -7.68 -23.64 -3.01
N GLY A 535 -8.02 -23.94 -4.27
CA GLY A 535 -7.02 -24.34 -5.27
C GLY A 535 -6.18 -25.54 -4.80
N MET A 536 -4.85 -25.46 -4.89
CA MET A 536 -3.96 -26.56 -4.49
C MET A 536 -3.99 -26.87 -2.98
N LEU A 537 -4.42 -25.93 -2.12
CA LEU A 537 -4.65 -26.22 -0.69
C LEU A 537 -5.74 -27.28 -0.51
N THR A 538 -6.79 -27.19 -1.32
CA THR A 538 -7.92 -28.13 -1.28
C THR A 538 -7.66 -29.40 -2.08
N TYR A 539 -7.13 -29.26 -3.31
CA TYR A 539 -7.06 -30.33 -4.29
C TYR A 539 -5.69 -31.03 -4.35
N GLY A 540 -4.60 -30.35 -4.01
CA GLY A 540 -3.24 -30.88 -4.07
C GLY A 540 -2.72 -31.38 -2.73
N ILE A 541 -2.78 -30.55 -1.69
CA ILE A 541 -2.21 -30.87 -0.38
C ILE A 541 -3.06 -31.93 0.33
N PRO A 542 -2.45 -33.04 0.80
CA PRO A 542 -3.17 -34.12 1.49
C PRO A 542 -3.79 -33.66 2.82
N SER A 543 -4.93 -34.27 3.20
CA SER A 543 -5.64 -33.91 4.43
C SER A 543 -4.88 -34.22 5.72
N TYR A 544 -3.91 -35.17 5.70
CA TYR A 544 -3.03 -35.41 6.86
C TYR A 544 -1.99 -34.31 7.09
N LYS A 545 -1.76 -33.39 6.11
CA LYS A 545 -0.95 -32.17 6.26
C LYS A 545 -1.84 -30.96 6.50
N LEU A 546 -2.98 -30.87 5.79
CA LEU A 546 -3.88 -29.73 5.85
C LEU A 546 -5.34 -30.20 5.78
N GLU A 547 -6.02 -30.15 6.89
CA GLU A 547 -7.43 -30.49 7.02
C GLU A 547 -8.30 -29.50 6.23
N LYS A 548 -9.29 -30.02 5.49
CA LYS A 548 -10.12 -29.16 4.61
C LYS A 548 -11.02 -28.22 5.39
N ASP A 549 -11.41 -28.58 6.60
CA ASP A 549 -12.20 -27.73 7.50
C ASP A 549 -11.44 -26.46 7.90
N VAL A 550 -10.11 -26.55 8.05
CA VAL A 550 -9.24 -25.38 8.35
C VAL A 550 -9.27 -24.37 7.19
N ILE A 551 -9.19 -24.87 5.95
CA ILE A 551 -9.25 -24.02 4.75
C ILE A 551 -10.61 -23.33 4.67
N ASN A 552 -11.69 -24.10 4.84
CA ASN A 552 -13.05 -23.56 4.79
C ASN A 552 -13.31 -22.51 5.89
N ALA A 553 -12.78 -22.74 7.10
CA ALA A 553 -12.91 -21.80 8.20
C ALA A 553 -12.22 -20.46 7.93
N GLU A 554 -11.05 -20.44 7.26
CA GLU A 554 -10.40 -19.20 6.88
C GLU A 554 -11.15 -18.48 5.73
N ILE A 555 -11.69 -19.22 4.78
CA ILE A 555 -12.49 -18.68 3.67
C ILE A 555 -13.81 -18.08 4.18
N GLU A 556 -14.40 -18.64 5.22
CA GLU A 556 -15.63 -18.13 5.81
C GLU A 556 -15.46 -16.70 6.36
N ILE A 557 -14.31 -16.37 6.93
CA ILE A 557 -14.00 -14.98 7.32
C ILE A 557 -14.03 -14.05 6.10
N MET A 558 -13.51 -14.48 4.96
CA MET A 558 -13.53 -13.67 3.74
C MET A 558 -14.97 -13.39 3.26
N LYS A 559 -15.85 -14.38 3.34
CA LYS A 559 -17.27 -14.20 2.99
C LYS A 559 -17.94 -13.22 3.93
N GLN A 560 -17.65 -13.27 5.24
CA GLN A 560 -18.17 -12.31 6.22
C GLN A 560 -17.71 -10.88 5.93
N MET A 561 -16.52 -10.70 5.33
CA MET A 561 -16.03 -9.38 4.87
C MET A 561 -16.73 -8.90 3.59
N GLY A 562 -17.47 -9.77 2.90
CA GLY A 562 -18.23 -9.44 1.68
C GLY A 562 -17.63 -10.00 0.39
N VAL A 563 -16.72 -10.97 0.46
CA VAL A 563 -16.22 -11.69 -0.72
C VAL A 563 -17.28 -12.65 -1.24
N GLU A 564 -17.68 -12.50 -2.51
CA GLU A 564 -18.54 -13.45 -3.21
C GLU A 564 -17.69 -14.52 -3.88
N ILE A 565 -18.02 -15.80 -3.68
CA ILE A 565 -17.29 -16.94 -4.31
C ILE A 565 -18.25 -17.75 -5.15
N LYS A 566 -18.02 -17.81 -6.47
CA LYS A 566 -18.80 -18.57 -7.45
C LYS A 566 -18.02 -19.80 -7.89
N CYS A 567 -18.30 -20.92 -7.26
CA CYS A 567 -17.72 -22.21 -7.61
C CYS A 567 -18.44 -22.88 -8.79
N GLY A 568 -17.74 -23.73 -9.53
CA GLY A 568 -18.28 -24.42 -10.70
C GLY A 568 -18.41 -23.52 -11.95
N VAL A 569 -17.75 -22.34 -11.96
CA VAL A 569 -17.77 -21.39 -13.07
C VAL A 569 -16.38 -21.25 -13.67
N GLN A 570 -16.19 -21.75 -14.89
CA GLN A 570 -14.92 -21.61 -15.61
C GLN A 570 -14.96 -20.40 -16.53
N VAL A 571 -14.20 -19.34 -16.18
CA VAL A 571 -14.03 -18.20 -17.08
C VAL A 571 -13.24 -18.62 -18.31
N GLY A 572 -13.69 -18.18 -19.49
CA GLY A 572 -13.21 -18.64 -20.81
C GLY A 572 -14.02 -19.80 -21.41
N LYS A 573 -14.95 -20.40 -20.62
CA LYS A 573 -15.87 -21.45 -21.10
C LYS A 573 -17.31 -21.11 -20.77
N ASP A 574 -17.66 -20.96 -19.50
CA ASP A 574 -19.04 -20.70 -19.04
C ASP A 574 -19.38 -19.20 -19.09
N VAL A 575 -18.40 -18.35 -18.97
CA VAL A 575 -18.45 -16.91 -19.11
C VAL A 575 -17.09 -16.39 -19.57
N THR A 576 -17.07 -15.41 -20.47
CA THR A 576 -15.85 -14.79 -20.99
C THR A 576 -15.49 -13.50 -20.23
N ILE A 577 -14.24 -13.06 -20.31
CA ILE A 577 -13.81 -11.74 -19.77
C ILE A 577 -14.63 -10.62 -20.43
N SER A 578 -14.88 -10.70 -21.75
CA SER A 578 -15.69 -9.71 -22.46
C SER A 578 -17.12 -9.62 -21.93
N GLU A 579 -17.75 -10.75 -21.59
CA GLU A 579 -19.09 -10.76 -20.97
C GLU A 579 -19.05 -10.22 -19.54
N LEU A 580 -18.00 -10.49 -18.78
CA LEU A 580 -17.82 -9.92 -17.45
C LEU A 580 -17.64 -8.39 -17.51
N ARG A 581 -16.89 -7.85 -18.49
CA ARG A 581 -16.80 -6.40 -18.75
C ARG A 581 -18.20 -5.81 -19.02
N LYS A 582 -19.02 -6.47 -19.83
CA LYS A 582 -20.42 -6.06 -20.08
C LYS A 582 -21.30 -6.11 -18.83
N LYS A 583 -21.01 -7.00 -17.88
CA LYS A 583 -21.67 -7.08 -16.56
C LYS A 583 -21.13 -6.03 -15.55
N GLY A 584 -20.25 -5.13 -15.99
CA GLY A 584 -19.75 -4.00 -15.23
C GLY A 584 -18.49 -4.27 -14.39
N TYR A 585 -17.82 -5.42 -14.58
CA TYR A 585 -16.52 -5.64 -13.97
C TYR A 585 -15.47 -4.74 -14.62
N LYS A 586 -14.69 -4.05 -13.78
CA LYS A 586 -13.72 -3.02 -14.19
C LYS A 586 -12.28 -3.50 -14.25
N ALA A 587 -11.97 -4.56 -13.52
CA ALA A 587 -10.63 -5.14 -13.47
C ALA A 587 -10.69 -6.64 -13.16
N PHE A 588 -9.64 -7.35 -13.57
CA PHE A 588 -9.54 -8.81 -13.52
C PHE A 588 -8.21 -9.23 -12.92
N TYR A 589 -8.23 -10.08 -11.91
CA TYR A 589 -7.04 -10.75 -11.39
C TYR A 589 -7.04 -12.22 -11.78
N VAL A 590 -6.09 -12.63 -12.62
CA VAL A 590 -5.96 -14.01 -13.09
C VAL A 590 -4.98 -14.77 -12.20
N ALA A 591 -5.48 -15.69 -11.38
CA ALA A 591 -4.75 -16.44 -10.38
C ALA A 591 -5.10 -17.96 -10.47
N ILE A 592 -5.12 -18.51 -11.69
CA ILE A 592 -5.57 -19.88 -11.97
C ILE A 592 -4.55 -20.96 -11.57
N GLY A 593 -3.32 -20.56 -11.23
CA GLY A 593 -2.24 -21.48 -10.85
C GLY A 593 -1.78 -22.42 -11.99
N CYS A 594 -1.05 -23.46 -11.64
CA CYS A 594 -0.56 -24.50 -12.54
C CYS A 594 -1.33 -25.80 -12.28
N GLN A 595 -2.46 -25.99 -12.98
CA GLN A 595 -3.38 -27.11 -12.75
C GLN A 595 -3.18 -28.31 -13.67
N GLY A 596 -2.28 -28.20 -14.66
CA GLY A 596 -1.88 -29.29 -15.54
C GLY A 596 -0.65 -30.03 -15.02
N GLY A 597 -0.59 -31.34 -15.16
CA GLY A 597 0.63 -32.12 -14.90
C GLY A 597 1.46 -32.28 -16.17
N ARG A 598 2.77 -32.32 -16.04
CA ARG A 598 3.68 -32.64 -17.15
C ARG A 598 3.73 -34.13 -17.38
N LEU A 599 3.78 -34.51 -18.66
CA LEU A 599 4.06 -35.88 -19.10
C LEU A 599 5.54 -36.01 -19.47
N PRO A 600 6.16 -37.20 -19.30
CA PRO A 600 7.60 -37.37 -19.52
C PRO A 600 8.01 -37.46 -21.00
N GLY A 601 7.09 -37.58 -21.94
CA GLY A 601 7.37 -37.76 -23.38
C GLY A 601 7.92 -39.11 -23.73
N ILE A 602 7.41 -40.17 -23.08
CA ILE A 602 7.86 -41.59 -23.25
C ILE A 602 6.77 -42.46 -23.89
N PRO A 603 7.11 -43.59 -24.54
CA PRO A 603 6.12 -44.51 -25.06
C PRO A 603 5.08 -44.94 -24.02
N ASN A 604 3.81 -44.96 -24.43
CA ASN A 604 2.65 -45.40 -23.64
C ASN A 604 2.36 -44.56 -22.38
N GLU A 605 2.85 -43.33 -22.29
CA GLU A 605 2.68 -42.45 -21.12
C GLU A 605 1.23 -42.14 -20.73
N THR A 606 0.29 -42.31 -21.68
CA THR A 606 -1.16 -42.06 -21.50
C THR A 606 -1.98 -43.33 -21.40
N ALA A 607 -1.35 -44.50 -21.18
CA ALA A 607 -2.05 -45.76 -21.04
C ALA A 607 -2.99 -45.77 -19.82
N GLU A 608 -4.01 -46.67 -19.85
CA GLU A 608 -4.86 -46.87 -18.66
C GLU A 608 -3.98 -47.30 -17.48
N GLY A 609 -4.13 -46.67 -16.32
CA GLY A 609 -3.26 -46.91 -15.16
C GLY A 609 -2.05 -45.95 -15.10
N THR A 610 -2.04 -44.91 -15.91
CA THR A 610 -1.13 -43.75 -15.71
C THR A 610 -1.92 -42.52 -15.29
N SER A 611 -1.31 -41.60 -14.56
CA SER A 611 -1.91 -40.34 -14.12
C SER A 611 -0.85 -39.33 -13.78
N THR A 612 -1.15 -38.04 -13.92
CA THR A 612 -0.31 -37.02 -13.32
C THR A 612 -0.57 -36.91 -11.81
N ALA A 613 0.40 -36.43 -11.04
CA ALA A 613 0.25 -36.25 -9.59
C ALA A 613 -0.87 -35.27 -9.27
N VAL A 614 -1.05 -34.24 -10.09
CA VAL A 614 -2.12 -33.24 -9.91
C VAL A 614 -3.50 -33.87 -10.01
N GLU A 615 -3.73 -34.69 -11.04
CA GLU A 615 -4.99 -35.40 -11.24
C GLU A 615 -5.21 -36.46 -10.15
N PHE A 616 -4.18 -37.25 -9.83
CA PHE A 616 -4.24 -38.24 -8.78
C PHE A 616 -4.61 -37.64 -7.42
N LEU A 617 -3.90 -36.63 -6.98
CA LEU A 617 -4.14 -35.95 -5.70
C LEU A 617 -5.52 -35.27 -5.66
N LYS A 618 -5.95 -34.68 -6.76
CA LYS A 618 -7.30 -34.08 -6.86
C LYS A 618 -8.38 -35.11 -6.59
N VAL A 619 -8.29 -36.29 -7.21
CA VAL A 619 -9.26 -37.39 -7.02
C VAL A 619 -9.17 -37.95 -5.59
N ALA A 620 -7.97 -38.16 -5.07
CA ALA A 620 -7.76 -38.71 -3.74
C ALA A 620 -8.24 -37.79 -2.61
N ASN A 621 -8.01 -36.44 -2.75
CA ASN A 621 -8.42 -35.47 -1.75
C ASN A 621 -9.92 -35.12 -1.77
N THR A 622 -10.62 -35.44 -2.87
CA THR A 622 -12.07 -35.14 -3.01
C THR A 622 -12.97 -36.36 -2.91
N GLY A 623 -12.38 -37.59 -2.86
CA GLY A 623 -13.10 -38.84 -2.75
C GLY A 623 -12.27 -39.91 -2.10
N ASN A 624 -12.93 -40.94 -1.58
CA ASN A 624 -12.25 -42.09 -0.98
C ASN A 624 -11.73 -43.07 -2.07
N LYS A 625 -10.58 -42.77 -2.67
CA LYS A 625 -9.94 -43.67 -3.63
C LYS A 625 -9.22 -44.82 -2.88
N LYS A 626 -9.77 -45.95 -2.92
CA LYS A 626 -9.08 -47.19 -2.47
C LYS A 626 -8.17 -47.69 -3.57
N LEU A 627 -6.92 -47.95 -3.23
CA LEU A 627 -5.91 -48.53 -4.11
C LEU A 627 -5.56 -49.97 -3.66
N SER A 628 -5.05 -50.70 -4.60
CA SER A 628 -4.45 -52.02 -4.36
C SER A 628 -3.29 -52.25 -5.34
N GLY A 629 -2.42 -53.20 -5.10
CA GLY A 629 -1.32 -53.49 -6.01
C GLY A 629 -0.10 -52.58 -5.87
N ASN A 630 0.64 -52.42 -6.96
CA ASN A 630 1.92 -51.73 -7.00
C ASN A 630 1.76 -50.34 -7.63
N VAL A 631 2.28 -49.32 -6.97
CA VAL A 631 2.28 -47.92 -7.46
C VAL A 631 3.71 -47.45 -7.63
N VAL A 632 4.02 -46.88 -8.78
CA VAL A 632 5.30 -46.23 -9.03
C VAL A 632 5.05 -44.74 -9.20
N VAL A 633 5.75 -43.90 -8.43
CA VAL A 633 5.70 -42.43 -8.51
C VAL A 633 7.01 -41.92 -9.10
N ILE A 634 6.95 -41.19 -10.20
CA ILE A 634 8.11 -40.63 -10.90
C ILE A 634 8.27 -39.17 -10.58
N GLY A 635 9.35 -38.81 -9.88
CA GLY A 635 9.69 -37.43 -9.44
C GLY A 635 10.38 -37.43 -8.07
N GLY A 636 11.16 -36.40 -7.76
CA GLY A 636 11.95 -36.24 -6.53
C GLY A 636 11.54 -35.09 -5.61
N GLY A 637 10.47 -34.34 -5.93
CA GLY A 637 10.01 -33.20 -5.15
C GLY A 637 8.87 -33.49 -4.17
N ASN A 638 8.46 -32.51 -3.37
CA ASN A 638 7.41 -32.65 -2.34
C ASN A 638 6.07 -33.15 -2.89
N VAL A 639 5.70 -32.83 -4.12
CA VAL A 639 4.49 -33.32 -4.77
C VAL A 639 4.57 -34.83 -5.03
N ALA A 640 5.79 -35.34 -5.34
CA ALA A 640 6.01 -36.75 -5.50
C ALA A 640 5.90 -37.51 -4.16
N ILE A 641 6.44 -36.92 -3.10
CA ILE A 641 6.27 -37.44 -1.72
C ILE A 641 4.79 -37.47 -1.35
N ASP A 642 4.03 -36.39 -1.58
CA ASP A 642 2.60 -36.35 -1.30
C ASP A 642 1.84 -37.43 -2.07
N ALA A 643 2.10 -37.58 -3.37
CA ALA A 643 1.46 -38.63 -4.19
C ALA A 643 1.81 -40.04 -3.70
N ALA A 644 3.07 -40.30 -3.34
CA ALA A 644 3.51 -41.59 -2.84
C ALA A 644 2.87 -41.95 -1.48
N ARG A 645 2.88 -41.02 -0.53
CA ARG A 645 2.26 -41.15 0.80
C ARG A 645 0.75 -41.36 0.69
N VAL A 646 0.07 -40.55 -0.14
CA VAL A 646 -1.37 -40.68 -0.41
C VAL A 646 -1.67 -42.07 -1.02
N ALA A 647 -0.88 -42.52 -1.99
CA ALA A 647 -1.06 -43.84 -2.58
C ALA A 647 -0.92 -44.95 -1.54
N LYS A 648 0.09 -44.86 -0.67
CA LYS A 648 0.31 -45.85 0.41
C LYS A 648 -0.85 -45.83 1.42
N ARG A 649 -1.24 -44.67 1.87
CA ARG A 649 -2.34 -44.49 2.84
C ARG A 649 -3.72 -44.83 2.27
N SER A 650 -3.87 -44.79 0.92
CA SER A 650 -5.06 -45.27 0.21
C SER A 650 -5.14 -46.79 0.06
N GLY A 651 -4.14 -47.53 0.51
CA GLY A 651 -4.14 -49.02 0.54
C GLY A 651 -3.28 -49.72 -0.51
N ALA A 652 -2.44 -48.98 -1.25
CA ALA A 652 -1.49 -49.61 -2.18
C ALA A 652 -0.54 -50.57 -1.44
N LYS A 653 -0.36 -51.81 -1.99
CA LYS A 653 0.47 -52.84 -1.37
C LYS A 653 1.94 -52.40 -1.30
N ASN A 654 2.48 -51.97 -2.45
CA ASN A 654 3.84 -51.47 -2.58
C ASN A 654 3.82 -50.13 -3.28
N VAL A 655 4.54 -49.17 -2.73
CA VAL A 655 4.75 -47.85 -3.35
C VAL A 655 6.24 -47.60 -3.53
N THR A 656 6.67 -47.37 -4.76
CA THR A 656 8.04 -47.06 -5.10
C THR A 656 8.11 -45.65 -5.71
N MET A 657 8.89 -44.79 -5.11
CA MET A 657 9.18 -43.45 -5.67
C MET A 657 10.52 -43.50 -6.41
N VAL A 658 10.60 -42.89 -7.58
CA VAL A 658 11.78 -42.90 -8.47
C VAL A 658 12.20 -41.45 -8.70
N SER A 659 13.44 -41.12 -8.33
CA SER A 659 14.03 -39.79 -8.51
C SER A 659 15.23 -39.83 -9.45
N LEU A 660 15.39 -38.76 -10.26
CA LEU A 660 16.60 -38.57 -11.08
C LEU A 660 17.81 -38.24 -10.21
N GLU A 661 17.59 -37.53 -9.14
CA GLU A 661 18.60 -37.01 -8.23
C GLU A 661 19.13 -38.08 -7.29
N SER A 662 20.32 -37.89 -6.74
CA SER A 662 20.78 -38.61 -5.57
C SER A 662 19.94 -38.25 -4.35
N ARG A 663 20.00 -39.04 -3.29
CA ARG A 663 19.23 -38.81 -2.06
C ARG A 663 19.48 -37.45 -1.47
N GLU A 664 20.73 -36.99 -1.46
CA GLU A 664 21.17 -35.74 -0.86
C GLU A 664 20.74 -34.53 -1.69
N ASN A 665 20.49 -34.74 -2.98
CA ASN A 665 20.13 -33.68 -3.93
C ASN A 665 18.66 -33.68 -4.31
N MET A 666 17.84 -34.51 -3.64
CA MET A 666 16.38 -34.51 -3.91
C MET A 666 15.79 -33.14 -3.60
N PRO A 667 14.91 -32.61 -4.46
CA PRO A 667 14.22 -31.33 -4.22
C PRO A 667 13.22 -31.34 -3.05
N ALA A 668 12.79 -32.52 -2.59
CA ALA A 668 11.93 -32.68 -1.43
C ALA A 668 12.68 -32.36 -0.13
N SER A 669 11.97 -31.81 0.86
CA SER A 669 12.56 -31.57 2.18
C SER A 669 12.95 -32.87 2.88
N VAL A 670 14.02 -32.83 3.68
CA VAL A 670 14.53 -34.00 4.39
C VAL A 670 13.46 -34.62 5.30
N GLU A 671 12.70 -33.78 6.00
CA GLU A 671 11.59 -34.21 6.88
C GLU A 671 10.54 -35.00 6.09
N GLU A 672 10.12 -34.54 4.92
CA GLU A 672 9.12 -35.23 4.10
C GLU A 672 9.64 -36.52 3.52
N ILE A 673 10.93 -36.59 3.19
CA ILE A 673 11.58 -37.85 2.74
C ILE A 673 11.54 -38.89 3.86
N LEU A 674 11.90 -38.54 5.08
CA LEU A 674 11.86 -39.44 6.24
C LEU A 674 10.43 -39.90 6.55
N GLU A 675 9.46 -38.97 6.53
CA GLU A 675 8.05 -39.33 6.73
C GLU A 675 7.49 -40.28 5.66
N ALA A 676 7.95 -40.19 4.41
CA ALA A 676 7.57 -41.10 3.35
C ALA A 676 8.13 -42.51 3.59
N GLU A 677 9.37 -42.62 4.04
CA GLU A 677 10.00 -43.87 4.42
C GLU A 677 9.31 -44.50 5.63
N GLU A 678 8.94 -43.74 6.64
CA GLU A 678 8.14 -44.19 7.79
C GLU A 678 6.76 -44.74 7.36
N ASP A 679 6.12 -44.13 6.37
CA ASP A 679 4.88 -44.63 5.78
C ASP A 679 5.11 -45.90 4.96
N GLY A 680 6.36 -46.37 4.76
CA GLY A 680 6.73 -47.57 4.00
C GLY A 680 6.80 -47.35 2.49
N VAL A 681 7.13 -46.17 2.03
CA VAL A 681 7.45 -45.84 0.63
C VAL A 681 8.91 -46.22 0.36
N LYS A 682 9.17 -47.02 -0.68
CA LYS A 682 10.53 -47.29 -1.15
C LYS A 682 10.99 -46.17 -2.08
N ILE A 683 12.16 -45.58 -1.82
CA ILE A 683 12.75 -44.56 -2.69
C ILE A 683 13.94 -45.13 -3.46
N ILE A 684 13.98 -44.88 -4.77
CA ILE A 684 15.05 -45.30 -5.68
C ILE A 684 15.59 -44.04 -6.39
N ASN A 685 16.86 -43.74 -6.15
CA ASN A 685 17.54 -42.56 -6.66
C ASN A 685 18.40 -42.89 -7.91
N GLY A 686 18.56 -41.88 -8.79
CA GLY A 686 19.40 -41.93 -9.97
C GLY A 686 18.76 -42.69 -11.15
N TRP A 687 17.45 -42.65 -11.27
CA TRP A 687 16.72 -43.32 -12.35
C TRP A 687 15.66 -42.43 -12.96
N GLY A 688 15.52 -42.51 -14.33
CA GLY A 688 14.47 -41.82 -15.08
C GLY A 688 13.61 -42.82 -15.87
N PRO A 689 12.37 -42.47 -16.23
CA PRO A 689 11.49 -43.33 -17.01
C PRO A 689 11.96 -43.42 -18.47
N LYS A 690 11.86 -44.62 -19.06
CA LYS A 690 12.14 -44.91 -20.47
C LYS A 690 10.85 -45.22 -21.25
N GLU A 691 10.03 -46.11 -20.74
CA GLU A 691 8.73 -46.48 -21.34
C GLU A 691 7.79 -47.10 -20.30
N ILE A 692 6.48 -47.04 -20.58
CA ILE A 692 5.46 -47.77 -19.81
C ILE A 692 5.16 -49.08 -20.50
N LEU A 693 5.28 -50.17 -19.75
CA LEU A 693 4.90 -51.52 -20.23
C LEU A 693 3.39 -51.66 -20.13
N THR A 694 2.76 -52.14 -21.23
CA THR A 694 1.29 -52.26 -21.29
C THR A 694 0.87 -53.64 -21.75
N LYS A 695 -0.31 -54.08 -21.25
CA LYS A 695 -1.04 -55.23 -21.77
C LYS A 695 -2.47 -54.79 -22.03
N LYS A 696 -2.93 -54.87 -23.29
CA LYS A 696 -4.24 -54.38 -23.72
C LYS A 696 -4.47 -52.89 -23.32
N ASN A 697 -3.47 -52.06 -23.58
CA ASN A 697 -3.44 -50.63 -23.24
C ASN A 697 -3.51 -50.30 -21.73
N LYS A 698 -3.33 -51.30 -20.85
CA LYS A 698 -3.28 -51.06 -19.41
C LYS A 698 -1.85 -51.19 -18.91
N ALA A 699 -1.39 -50.29 -18.06
CA ALA A 699 -0.05 -50.29 -17.48
C ALA A 699 0.17 -51.57 -16.63
N THR A 700 1.31 -52.21 -16.82
CA THR A 700 1.76 -53.39 -16.07
C THR A 700 3.13 -53.18 -15.44
N GLY A 701 3.84 -52.11 -15.82
CA GLY A 701 5.15 -51.79 -15.30
C GLY A 701 5.73 -50.56 -15.96
N VAL A 702 6.90 -50.16 -15.50
CA VAL A 702 7.70 -49.10 -16.07
C VAL A 702 9.14 -49.54 -16.23
N VAL A 703 9.73 -49.27 -17.39
CA VAL A 703 11.16 -49.44 -17.63
C VAL A 703 11.85 -48.13 -17.30
N LEU A 704 12.87 -48.20 -16.46
CA LEU A 704 13.71 -47.09 -16.05
C LEU A 704 15.07 -47.21 -16.69
N LYS A 705 15.73 -46.06 -16.94
CA LYS A 705 17.12 -45.92 -17.38
C LYS A 705 17.93 -45.16 -16.35
N ARG A 706 19.19 -45.52 -16.20
CA ARG A 706 20.09 -44.90 -15.23
C ARG A 706 20.34 -43.44 -15.57
N CYS A 707 20.08 -42.52 -14.61
CA CYS A 707 20.44 -41.13 -14.71
C CYS A 707 21.91 -40.96 -14.31
N VAL A 708 22.73 -40.36 -15.19
CA VAL A 708 24.16 -40.13 -14.98
C VAL A 708 24.37 -38.74 -14.36
N SER A 709 23.69 -37.76 -14.90
CA SER A 709 23.71 -36.38 -14.39
C SER A 709 22.36 -35.74 -14.55
N VAL A 710 21.94 -34.91 -13.60
CA VAL A 710 20.68 -34.16 -13.62
C VAL A 710 20.85 -32.76 -14.18
N ILE A 711 22.05 -32.19 -14.00
CA ILE A 711 22.39 -30.82 -14.42
C ILE A 711 23.57 -30.84 -15.38
N ASP A 712 23.60 -29.90 -16.30
CA ASP A 712 24.72 -29.70 -17.23
C ASP A 712 25.84 -28.82 -16.62
N GLU A 713 26.91 -28.60 -17.40
CA GLU A 713 28.06 -27.80 -17.02
C GLU A 713 27.70 -26.34 -16.67
N ASN A 714 26.56 -25.84 -17.19
CA ASN A 714 26.04 -24.52 -16.92
C ASN A 714 25.06 -24.48 -15.73
N LYS A 715 25.03 -25.54 -14.92
CA LYS A 715 24.10 -25.72 -13.80
C LYS A 715 22.60 -25.66 -14.20
N LYS A 716 22.28 -25.98 -15.45
CA LYS A 716 20.88 -26.06 -15.91
C LYS A 716 20.39 -27.50 -15.87
N PHE A 717 19.10 -27.67 -15.57
CA PHE A 717 18.45 -28.98 -15.61
C PHE A 717 18.49 -29.53 -17.04
N ASN A 718 19.31 -30.58 -17.24
CA ASN A 718 19.53 -31.26 -18.53
C ASN A 718 20.00 -32.70 -18.26
N PRO A 719 19.07 -33.61 -17.86
CA PRO A 719 19.44 -34.91 -17.43
C PRO A 719 20.03 -35.78 -18.57
N THR A 720 21.13 -36.44 -18.27
CA THR A 720 21.79 -37.41 -19.15
C THR A 720 21.63 -38.84 -18.64
N TYR A 721 21.55 -39.81 -19.55
CA TYR A 721 21.21 -41.17 -19.21
C TYR A 721 22.19 -42.20 -19.82
N ASN A 722 22.39 -43.32 -19.10
CA ASN A 722 22.95 -44.53 -19.64
C ASN A 722 21.82 -45.39 -20.18
N GLU A 723 21.63 -45.44 -21.49
CA GLU A 723 20.53 -46.16 -22.15
C GLU A 723 20.69 -47.70 -22.07
N ASN A 724 21.88 -48.17 -21.71
CA ASN A 724 22.17 -49.63 -21.58
C ASN A 724 21.92 -50.16 -20.17
N GLU A 725 21.81 -49.32 -19.17
CA GLU A 725 21.54 -49.70 -17.79
C GLU A 725 20.05 -49.50 -17.50
N LEU A 726 19.30 -50.61 -17.51
CA LEU A 726 17.85 -50.60 -17.38
C LEU A 726 17.41 -51.28 -16.09
N ASN A 727 16.31 -50.78 -15.51
CA ASN A 727 15.64 -51.38 -14.38
C ASN A 727 14.12 -51.42 -14.65
N THR A 728 13.48 -52.57 -14.42
CA THR A 728 12.04 -52.72 -14.67
C THR A 728 11.27 -52.92 -13.38
N LEU A 729 10.30 -52.05 -13.13
CA LEU A 729 9.40 -52.13 -11.98
C LEU A 729 7.99 -52.57 -12.43
N LYS A 730 7.39 -53.51 -11.70
CA LYS A 730 5.96 -53.81 -11.86
C LYS A 730 5.12 -52.65 -11.30
N ALA A 731 4.13 -52.19 -12.04
CA ALA A 731 3.22 -51.15 -11.63
C ALA A 731 1.81 -51.36 -12.18
N ASP A 732 0.83 -51.29 -11.31
CA ASP A 732 -0.60 -51.28 -11.66
C ASP A 732 -1.08 -49.84 -11.85
N LEU A 733 -0.34 -48.85 -11.25
CA LEU A 733 -0.53 -47.40 -11.40
C LEU A 733 0.84 -46.72 -11.47
N VAL A 734 1.04 -45.86 -12.45
CA VAL A 734 2.20 -44.97 -12.56
C VAL A 734 1.76 -43.51 -12.42
N ILE A 735 2.41 -42.76 -11.51
CA ILE A 735 2.06 -41.36 -11.22
C ILE A 735 3.24 -40.47 -11.61
N TYR A 736 3.02 -39.51 -12.49
CA TYR A 736 4.03 -38.54 -12.92
C TYR A 736 3.98 -37.27 -12.05
N ALA A 737 5.04 -37.02 -11.28
CA ALA A 737 5.23 -35.85 -10.42
C ALA A 737 6.45 -35.01 -10.88
N ILE A 738 6.58 -34.79 -12.19
CA ILE A 738 7.74 -34.18 -12.87
C ILE A 738 7.52 -32.71 -13.27
N GLY A 739 6.62 -32.05 -12.60
CA GLY A 739 6.30 -30.63 -12.78
C GLY A 739 4.85 -30.38 -13.17
N GLN A 740 4.51 -29.10 -13.17
CA GLN A 740 3.17 -28.62 -13.44
C GLN A 740 3.17 -27.65 -14.61
N THR A 741 2.01 -27.44 -15.24
CA THR A 741 1.82 -26.55 -16.39
C THR A 741 0.57 -25.69 -16.18
N ILE A 742 0.56 -24.52 -16.83
CA ILE A 742 -0.59 -23.65 -16.87
C ILE A 742 -1.56 -24.18 -17.93
N VAL A 743 -2.85 -24.20 -17.62
CA VAL A 743 -3.92 -24.57 -18.54
C VAL A 743 -4.78 -23.33 -18.81
N TRP A 744 -4.55 -22.70 -19.95
CA TRP A 744 -5.22 -21.45 -20.33
C TRP A 744 -6.61 -21.66 -20.94
N ASP A 745 -6.83 -22.77 -21.65
CA ASP A 745 -8.02 -22.99 -22.46
C ASP A 745 -8.31 -21.73 -23.33
N ASN A 746 -9.52 -21.15 -23.22
CA ASN A 746 -9.90 -19.91 -23.93
C ASN A 746 -9.91 -18.66 -23.03
N LEU A 747 -9.34 -18.74 -21.82
CA LEU A 747 -9.46 -17.66 -20.81
C LEU A 747 -9.01 -16.29 -21.33
N LEU A 748 -7.83 -16.23 -21.93
CA LEU A 748 -7.24 -14.97 -22.43
C LEU A 748 -7.38 -14.78 -23.94
N LYS A 749 -8.21 -15.60 -24.61
CA LYS A 749 -8.43 -15.47 -26.04
C LYS A 749 -9.04 -14.10 -26.39
N GLY A 750 -8.40 -13.40 -27.32
CA GLY A 750 -8.84 -12.08 -27.78
C GLY A 750 -8.45 -10.92 -26.85
N THR A 751 -7.54 -11.15 -25.89
CA THR A 751 -6.89 -10.11 -25.10
C THR A 751 -5.50 -9.75 -25.67
N LYS A 752 -4.92 -8.65 -25.20
CA LYS A 752 -3.56 -8.22 -25.56
C LYS A 752 -2.46 -8.83 -24.65
N VAL A 753 -2.82 -9.77 -23.80
CA VAL A 753 -1.86 -10.38 -22.87
C VAL A 753 -0.79 -11.12 -23.65
N GLU A 754 0.46 -10.78 -23.40
CA GLU A 754 1.64 -11.40 -23.99
C GLU A 754 2.11 -12.58 -23.14
N PHE A 755 2.73 -13.56 -23.79
CA PHE A 755 3.25 -14.77 -23.14
C PHE A 755 4.76 -14.88 -23.31
N GLY A 756 5.44 -15.19 -22.21
CA GLY A 756 6.87 -15.44 -22.14
C GLY A 756 7.21 -16.93 -22.16
N LYS A 757 8.41 -17.24 -21.67
CA LYS A 757 8.91 -18.62 -21.56
C LYS A 757 8.01 -19.47 -20.67
N GLY A 758 7.74 -20.71 -21.11
CA GLY A 758 6.89 -21.63 -20.35
C GLY A 758 5.39 -21.30 -20.38
N ASN A 759 4.98 -20.48 -21.35
CA ASN A 759 3.58 -20.04 -21.51
C ASN A 759 3.03 -19.27 -20.30
N SER A 760 3.93 -18.59 -19.53
CA SER A 760 3.54 -17.67 -18.46
C SER A 760 3.27 -16.29 -19.02
N PRO A 761 2.31 -15.52 -18.47
CA PRO A 761 1.99 -14.19 -18.96
C PRO A 761 3.11 -13.20 -18.62
N VAL A 762 3.31 -12.21 -19.50
CA VAL A 762 4.22 -11.09 -19.23
C VAL A 762 3.46 -10.04 -18.44
N ALA A 763 4.02 -9.63 -17.32
CA ALA A 763 3.45 -8.58 -16.46
C ALA A 763 4.53 -7.74 -15.79
N ASP A 764 4.18 -6.53 -15.41
CA ASP A 764 5.06 -5.68 -14.60
C ASP A 764 5.33 -6.31 -13.23
N THR A 765 6.57 -6.28 -12.79
CA THR A 765 7.02 -6.99 -11.57
C THR A 765 6.53 -6.37 -10.26
N LEU A 766 6.14 -5.09 -10.28
CA LEU A 766 5.64 -4.36 -9.12
C LEU A 766 4.11 -4.35 -9.09
N THR A 767 3.48 -4.12 -10.25
CA THR A 767 2.04 -3.91 -10.34
C THR A 767 1.28 -5.17 -10.73
N TYR A 768 1.96 -6.18 -11.27
CA TYR A 768 1.36 -7.39 -11.85
C TYR A 768 0.40 -7.13 -13.02
N GLN A 769 0.43 -5.92 -13.59
CA GLN A 769 -0.38 -5.52 -14.73
C GLN A 769 0.19 -6.09 -16.02
N THR A 770 -0.67 -6.57 -16.90
CA THR A 770 -0.30 -7.08 -18.23
C THR A 770 -0.40 -5.98 -19.30
N ALA A 771 -0.11 -6.32 -20.56
CA ALA A 771 -0.33 -5.41 -21.70
C ALA A 771 -1.84 -5.09 -21.94
N GLU A 772 -2.75 -5.89 -21.40
CA GLU A 772 -4.18 -5.56 -21.30
C GLU A 772 -4.40 -4.85 -19.96
N GLU A 773 -4.64 -3.54 -19.97
CA GLU A 773 -4.56 -2.66 -18.80
C GLU A 773 -5.46 -3.07 -17.62
N ASP A 774 -6.61 -3.68 -17.87
CA ASP A 774 -7.55 -4.13 -16.83
C ASP A 774 -7.29 -5.57 -16.35
N ILE A 775 -6.26 -6.26 -16.90
CA ILE A 775 -5.89 -7.63 -16.54
C ILE A 775 -4.58 -7.66 -15.75
N PHE A 776 -4.65 -8.21 -14.55
CA PHE A 776 -3.55 -8.45 -13.63
C PHE A 776 -3.37 -9.94 -13.42
N VAL A 777 -2.14 -10.38 -13.16
CA VAL A 777 -1.81 -11.80 -13.02
C VAL A 777 -0.95 -12.05 -11.79
N GLY A 778 -1.06 -13.24 -11.17
CA GLY A 778 -0.19 -13.59 -10.04
C GLY A 778 -0.41 -15.00 -9.52
N GLY A 779 0.39 -15.39 -8.54
CA GLY A 779 0.50 -16.78 -8.10
C GLY A 779 1.31 -17.63 -9.08
N ASP A 780 1.12 -18.95 -9.03
CA ASP A 780 1.89 -19.90 -9.84
C ASP A 780 1.74 -19.69 -11.35
N VAL A 781 0.66 -19.06 -11.79
CA VAL A 781 0.46 -18.74 -13.21
C VAL A 781 1.51 -17.74 -13.74
N LEU A 782 2.04 -16.88 -12.87
CA LEU A 782 3.07 -15.90 -13.21
C LEU A 782 4.49 -16.41 -12.93
N THR A 783 4.70 -17.03 -11.77
CA THR A 783 6.04 -17.37 -11.29
C THR A 783 6.41 -18.83 -11.41
N GLY A 784 5.51 -19.67 -11.93
CA GLY A 784 5.59 -21.11 -11.80
C GLY A 784 5.22 -21.59 -10.38
N PRO A 785 5.15 -22.90 -10.15
CA PRO A 785 4.77 -23.47 -8.85
C PRO A 785 5.71 -23.02 -7.73
N LYS A 786 5.13 -22.37 -6.70
CA LYS A 786 5.80 -21.92 -5.47
C LYS A 786 4.98 -22.29 -4.24
N PHE A 787 5.40 -21.85 -3.07
CA PHE A 787 4.69 -22.10 -1.82
C PHE A 787 3.47 -21.17 -1.66
N ALA A 788 2.52 -21.60 -0.83
CA ALA A 788 1.29 -20.83 -0.59
C ALA A 788 1.57 -19.39 -0.12
N ILE A 789 2.61 -19.18 0.69
CA ILE A 789 2.97 -17.86 1.21
C ILE A 789 3.46 -16.91 0.10
N ASP A 790 4.12 -17.42 -0.95
CA ASP A 790 4.51 -16.63 -2.12
C ASP A 790 3.26 -16.13 -2.89
N ALA A 791 2.29 -17.04 -3.08
CA ALA A 791 1.02 -16.70 -3.74
C ALA A 791 0.18 -15.71 -2.93
N ILE A 792 0.17 -15.84 -1.59
CA ILE A 792 -0.49 -14.90 -0.66
C ILE A 792 0.10 -13.49 -0.80
N ALA A 793 1.43 -13.38 -0.80
CA ALA A 793 2.13 -12.10 -0.95
C ALA A 793 1.77 -11.40 -2.28
N GLN A 794 1.77 -12.16 -3.38
CA GLN A 794 1.40 -11.60 -4.69
C GLN A 794 -0.08 -11.16 -4.74
N GLY A 795 -0.98 -11.93 -4.11
CA GLY A 795 -2.39 -11.54 -4.01
C GLY A 795 -2.58 -10.23 -3.24
N HIS A 796 -1.81 -10.00 -2.19
CA HIS A 796 -1.81 -8.74 -1.43
C HIS A 796 -1.37 -7.56 -2.30
N GLU A 797 -0.23 -7.67 -2.97
CA GLU A 797 0.28 -6.61 -3.86
C GLU A 797 -0.65 -6.36 -5.07
N ALA A 798 -1.27 -7.40 -5.61
CA ALA A 798 -2.23 -7.28 -6.69
C ALA A 798 -3.49 -6.52 -6.24
N ALA A 799 -3.95 -6.69 -5.00
CA ALA A 799 -5.09 -5.95 -4.46
C ALA A 799 -4.84 -4.43 -4.47
N GLU A 800 -3.63 -3.99 -4.07
CA GLU A 800 -3.23 -2.58 -4.16
C GLU A 800 -3.23 -2.08 -5.62
N SER A 801 -2.75 -2.89 -6.55
CA SER A 801 -2.73 -2.53 -7.98
C SER A 801 -4.14 -2.40 -8.57
N LEU A 802 -5.02 -3.35 -8.27
CA LEU A 802 -6.41 -3.33 -8.70
C LEU A 802 -7.16 -2.13 -8.13
N HIS A 803 -6.96 -1.83 -6.82
CA HIS A 803 -7.52 -0.64 -6.18
C HIS A 803 -7.08 0.64 -6.90
N ARG A 804 -5.77 0.79 -7.17
CA ARG A 804 -5.24 1.94 -7.90
C ARG A 804 -5.83 2.06 -9.30
N TYR A 805 -5.93 0.96 -10.02
CA TYR A 805 -6.47 0.94 -11.37
C TYR A 805 -7.94 1.37 -11.41
N VAL A 806 -8.80 0.74 -10.62
CA VAL A 806 -10.25 1.03 -10.67
C VAL A 806 -10.62 2.40 -10.11
N GLN A 807 -9.79 2.96 -9.23
CA GLN A 807 -9.97 4.31 -8.69
C GLN A 807 -9.21 5.38 -9.51
N HIS A 808 -8.61 5.00 -10.64
CA HIS A 808 -7.83 5.90 -11.49
C HIS A 808 -6.69 6.60 -10.75
N GLY A 809 -6.07 5.90 -9.81
CA GLY A 809 -4.84 6.30 -9.16
C GLY A 809 -3.63 5.92 -10.00
N HIS A 810 -2.51 6.66 -9.86
CA HIS A 810 -1.28 6.30 -10.53
C HIS A 810 -0.70 5.00 -9.97
N MET A 811 -0.26 4.09 -10.84
CA MET A 811 0.12 2.74 -10.45
C MET A 811 1.36 2.67 -9.54
N THR A 812 2.30 3.60 -9.68
CA THR A 812 3.59 3.57 -8.98
C THR A 812 3.82 4.77 -8.04
N ILE A 813 3.27 5.96 -8.34
CA ILE A 813 3.46 7.16 -7.49
C ILE A 813 2.93 6.89 -6.08
N GLY A 814 3.78 7.11 -5.08
CA GLY A 814 3.43 6.91 -3.69
C GLY A 814 3.21 5.45 -3.27
N ARG A 815 3.53 4.47 -4.12
CA ARG A 815 3.50 3.05 -3.75
C ARG A 815 4.72 2.70 -2.90
N ASN A 816 4.51 1.99 -1.80
CA ASN A 816 5.62 1.49 -0.99
C ASN A 816 6.30 0.32 -1.71
N ARG A 817 7.63 0.37 -1.82
CA ARG A 817 8.43 -0.79 -2.21
C ARG A 817 8.91 -1.48 -0.95
N ARG A 818 8.73 -2.79 -0.90
CA ARG A 818 9.16 -3.62 0.24
C ARG A 818 10.57 -4.16 -0.02
N GLU A 819 11.54 -3.26 -0.08
CA GLU A 819 12.96 -3.60 -0.18
C GLU A 819 13.57 -3.57 1.22
N PHE A 820 14.17 -4.65 1.68
CA PHE A 820 14.78 -4.74 3.00
C PHE A 820 16.29 -4.91 2.89
N VAL A 821 17.03 -4.22 3.75
CA VAL A 821 18.45 -4.43 3.91
C VAL A 821 18.65 -5.63 4.82
N GLU A 822 19.34 -6.64 4.35
CA GLU A 822 19.64 -7.84 5.14
C GLU A 822 20.63 -7.53 6.25
N LEU A 823 20.38 -8.14 7.41
CA LEU A 823 21.28 -8.12 8.53
C LEU A 823 22.44 -9.08 8.28
N ASN A 824 23.69 -8.61 8.46
CA ASN A 824 24.84 -9.52 8.52
C ASN A 824 24.84 -10.24 9.87
N LYS A 825 24.43 -11.51 9.88
CA LYS A 825 24.34 -12.34 11.10
C LYS A 825 25.70 -12.69 11.69
N ASP A 826 26.77 -12.68 10.88
CA ASP A 826 28.13 -13.01 11.34
C ASP A 826 28.75 -11.84 12.12
N ASP A 827 28.20 -10.63 11.99
CA ASP A 827 28.61 -9.43 12.73
C ASP A 827 27.78 -9.19 14.01
N ILE A 828 27.16 -10.22 14.58
CA ILE A 828 26.33 -10.10 15.78
C ILE A 828 27.05 -10.70 16.99
N LEU A 829 26.99 -9.98 18.11
CA LEU A 829 27.49 -10.47 19.41
C LEU A 829 26.54 -11.55 19.95
N VAL A 830 26.90 -12.82 19.80
CA VAL A 830 26.06 -13.97 20.20
C VAL A 830 26.39 -14.52 21.59
N GLU A 831 27.56 -14.24 22.15
CA GLU A 831 28.02 -14.78 23.43
C GLU A 831 27.24 -14.23 24.64
N SER A 832 26.49 -13.14 24.47
CA SER A 832 25.70 -12.53 25.55
C SER A 832 24.35 -13.22 25.79
N TYR A 833 23.99 -14.22 24.97
CA TYR A 833 22.72 -14.90 25.07
C TYR A 833 22.84 -16.29 25.66
N ASP A 834 21.81 -16.72 26.42
CA ASP A 834 21.70 -18.06 26.97
C ASP A 834 21.46 -19.10 25.88
N ASN A 835 21.91 -20.33 26.13
CA ASN A 835 21.53 -21.50 25.33
C ASN A 835 20.29 -22.14 25.94
N SER A 836 19.26 -22.34 25.11
CA SER A 836 18.03 -23.01 25.55
C SER A 836 17.47 -23.88 24.43
N SER A 837 16.93 -25.05 24.79
CA SER A 837 16.41 -26.00 23.82
C SER A 837 15.20 -25.43 23.07
N ARG A 838 15.13 -25.71 21.78
CA ARG A 838 13.95 -25.45 20.95
C ARG A 838 12.78 -26.30 21.44
N THR A 839 11.60 -25.68 21.54
CA THR A 839 10.37 -26.36 21.94
C THR A 839 9.66 -26.92 20.71
N GLU A 840 9.33 -28.20 20.78
CA GLU A 840 8.59 -28.90 19.73
C GLU A 840 7.24 -29.40 20.25
N ALA A 841 6.21 -29.33 19.41
CA ALA A 841 4.86 -29.76 19.76
C ALA A 841 4.69 -31.30 19.85
N GLY A 842 5.54 -32.04 19.13
CA GLY A 842 5.50 -33.51 19.03
C GLY A 842 4.31 -34.02 18.22
N VAL A 843 4.13 -35.34 18.22
CA VAL A 843 3.13 -36.04 17.40
C VAL A 843 2.14 -36.79 18.28
N ASN A 844 0.90 -36.95 17.79
CA ASN A 844 -0.13 -37.76 18.44
C ASN A 844 -0.11 -39.16 17.82
N GLU A 845 0.42 -40.10 18.55
CA GLU A 845 0.60 -41.50 18.07
C GLU A 845 -0.73 -42.18 17.71
N LYS A 846 -1.85 -41.82 18.33
CA LYS A 846 -3.18 -42.38 17.98
C LYS A 846 -3.67 -41.82 16.63
N LEU A 847 -3.45 -40.55 16.35
CA LEU A 847 -3.81 -39.94 15.07
C LEU A 847 -2.85 -40.32 13.95
N LYS A 848 -1.56 -40.61 14.24
CA LYS A 848 -0.57 -41.10 13.27
C LYS A 848 -1.03 -42.41 12.61
N LYS A 849 -1.83 -43.21 13.32
CA LYS A 849 -2.42 -44.47 12.80
C LYS A 849 -3.63 -44.26 11.87
N GLN A 850 -4.16 -43.03 11.80
CA GLN A 850 -5.29 -42.70 10.94
C GLN A 850 -4.78 -42.12 9.61
N PRO A 851 -5.13 -42.72 8.44
CA PRO A 851 -4.47 -42.41 7.16
C PRO A 851 -4.49 -40.95 6.72
N PHE A 852 -5.57 -40.23 7.04
CA PHE A 852 -5.82 -38.88 6.52
C PHE A 852 -6.08 -37.83 7.61
N LYS A 853 -5.63 -38.06 8.84
CA LYS A 853 -5.69 -37.11 9.95
C LYS A 853 -4.32 -36.47 10.21
N ASP A 854 -4.33 -35.16 10.52
CA ASP A 854 -3.12 -34.49 11.01
C ASP A 854 -2.73 -35.02 12.39
N ALA A 855 -1.54 -35.58 12.47
CA ALA A 855 -0.99 -36.13 13.71
C ALA A 855 -0.14 -35.10 14.48
N ASN A 856 0.24 -33.99 13.88
CA ASN A 856 1.08 -32.96 14.49
C ASN A 856 0.32 -32.20 15.57
N LYS A 857 0.79 -32.28 16.79
CA LYS A 857 0.22 -31.52 17.92
C LYS A 857 0.43 -30.01 17.72
N THR A 858 -0.33 -29.24 18.45
CA THR A 858 -0.09 -27.82 18.63
C THR A 858 0.60 -27.61 19.97
N LEU A 859 1.48 -26.60 20.07
CA LEU A 859 2.12 -26.23 21.33
C LEU A 859 1.08 -25.96 22.42
N THR A 860 1.43 -26.21 23.67
CA THR A 860 0.63 -25.73 24.82
C THR A 860 0.94 -24.26 25.09
N GLU A 861 0.15 -23.60 25.91
CA GLU A 861 0.37 -22.22 26.30
C GLU A 861 1.71 -22.03 27.02
N GLU A 862 2.07 -22.95 27.87
CA GLU A 862 3.37 -22.96 28.58
C GLU A 862 4.53 -23.11 27.60
N GLN A 863 4.39 -24.04 26.65
CA GLN A 863 5.37 -24.20 25.58
C GLN A 863 5.53 -22.95 24.72
N VAL A 864 4.42 -22.26 24.41
CA VAL A 864 4.45 -20.99 23.68
C VAL A 864 5.21 -19.91 24.48
N LYS A 865 4.97 -19.79 25.78
CA LYS A 865 5.69 -18.84 26.65
C LYS A 865 7.19 -19.12 26.68
N ILE A 866 7.59 -20.38 26.80
CA ILE A 866 9.00 -20.79 26.76
C ILE A 866 9.62 -20.47 25.40
N GLU A 867 8.97 -20.90 24.31
CA GLU A 867 9.53 -20.73 22.97
C GLU A 867 9.63 -19.26 22.54
N THR A 868 8.64 -18.44 22.88
CA THR A 868 8.64 -17.02 22.55
C THR A 868 9.68 -16.22 23.33
N SER A 869 10.09 -16.68 24.53
CA SER A 869 11.17 -16.08 25.32
C SER A 869 12.55 -16.22 24.66
N ARG A 870 12.72 -17.21 23.78
CA ARG A 870 13.95 -17.42 23.01
C ARG A 870 14.17 -16.39 21.91
N CYS A 871 13.14 -15.60 21.56
CA CYS A 871 13.23 -14.60 20.51
C CYS A 871 14.17 -13.44 20.92
N LEU A 872 15.19 -13.16 20.11
CA LEU A 872 16.19 -12.12 20.38
C LEU A 872 15.67 -10.68 20.20
N GLY A 873 14.53 -10.49 19.57
CA GLY A 873 13.99 -9.15 19.30
C GLY A 873 14.91 -8.31 18.40
N CYS A 874 15.35 -8.85 17.27
CA CYS A 874 16.41 -8.31 16.43
C CYS A 874 16.17 -6.90 15.87
N GLY A 875 14.92 -6.46 15.73
CA GLY A 875 14.58 -5.19 15.09
C GLY A 875 14.03 -4.14 16.06
N VAL A 876 14.10 -2.89 15.62
CA VAL A 876 13.55 -1.73 16.31
C VAL A 876 13.13 -0.67 15.30
N THR A 877 12.12 0.14 15.61
CA THR A 877 11.81 1.34 14.82
C THR A 877 12.75 2.48 15.23
N VAL A 878 13.28 3.19 14.25
CA VAL A 878 14.09 4.41 14.44
C VAL A 878 13.36 5.61 13.85
N VAL A 879 13.57 6.78 14.46
CA VAL A 879 12.93 8.04 14.09
C VAL A 879 13.94 9.01 13.51
N ASP A 880 13.69 9.54 12.33
CA ASP A 880 14.35 10.73 11.82
C ASP A 880 13.58 11.97 12.30
N GLU A 881 14.09 12.62 13.34
CA GLU A 881 13.48 13.78 13.96
C GLU A 881 13.31 14.97 12.99
N ASN A 882 14.17 15.04 11.95
CA ASN A 882 14.13 16.13 10.96
C ASN A 882 12.97 15.98 9.98
N LYS A 883 12.56 14.73 9.71
CA LYS A 883 11.43 14.39 8.85
C LYS A 883 10.11 14.27 9.63
N CYS A 884 10.19 14.06 10.95
CA CYS A 884 9.00 13.93 11.79
C CYS A 884 8.25 15.25 11.87
N ILE A 885 6.96 15.24 11.51
CA ILE A 885 6.07 16.41 11.58
C ILE A 885 5.17 16.41 12.82
N GLY A 886 5.30 15.40 13.70
CA GLY A 886 4.53 15.30 14.94
C GLY A 886 3.03 15.09 14.75
N CYS A 887 2.61 14.40 13.68
CA CYS A 887 1.19 14.17 13.38
C CYS A 887 0.50 13.13 14.28
N GLY A 888 1.24 12.30 15.01
CA GLY A 888 0.70 11.31 15.94
C GLY A 888 0.13 10.03 15.32
N ILE A 889 0.06 9.90 13.98
CA ILE A 889 -0.47 8.68 13.33
C ILE A 889 0.26 7.41 13.78
N CYS A 890 1.57 7.47 13.97
CA CYS A 890 2.37 6.32 14.39
C CYS A 890 2.00 5.82 15.79
N THR A 891 1.57 6.69 16.70
CA THR A 891 1.16 6.30 18.05
C THR A 891 -0.14 5.51 18.02
N THR A 892 -1.11 5.93 17.19
CA THR A 892 -2.41 5.24 17.05
C THR A 892 -2.29 3.88 16.35
N LYS A 893 -1.22 3.66 15.59
CA LYS A 893 -0.95 2.39 14.88
C LYS A 893 -0.04 1.44 15.66
N CYS A 894 0.48 1.84 16.81
CA CYS A 894 1.37 1.01 17.64
C CYS A 894 0.56 0.19 18.64
N ALA A 895 0.47 -1.12 18.42
CA ALA A 895 -0.22 -2.05 19.34
C ALA A 895 0.63 -2.39 20.60
N PHE A 896 1.83 -1.83 20.73
CA PHE A 896 2.79 -2.14 21.80
C PHE A 896 3.06 -0.95 22.71
N ASP A 897 2.38 0.18 22.52
CA ASP A 897 2.62 1.44 23.25
C ASP A 897 4.10 1.84 23.29
N ALA A 898 4.80 1.52 22.18
CA ALA A 898 6.23 1.76 22.04
C ALA A 898 6.55 3.15 21.45
N ILE A 899 5.53 3.91 21.03
CA ILE A 899 5.72 5.24 20.43
C ILE A 899 4.86 6.25 21.17
N SER A 900 5.49 7.33 21.59
CA SER A 900 4.85 8.49 22.22
C SER A 900 5.21 9.77 21.47
N LEU A 901 4.39 10.81 21.60
CA LEU A 901 4.74 12.16 21.18
C LEU A 901 5.30 12.95 22.36
N LYS A 902 6.40 13.70 22.13
CA LYS A 902 6.92 14.69 23.07
C LYS A 902 6.91 16.07 22.42
N ARG A 903 6.65 17.10 23.21
CA ARG A 903 6.59 18.49 22.78
C ARG A 903 7.98 19.11 22.75
N ASP A 904 8.76 18.75 21.71
CA ASP A 904 10.16 19.14 21.58
C ASP A 904 10.34 20.54 20.96
N HIS A 905 9.33 21.05 20.25
CA HIS A 905 9.35 22.32 19.51
C HIS A 905 8.14 23.21 19.82
N PRO A 906 7.96 23.71 21.06
CA PRO A 906 6.79 24.51 21.44
C PRO A 906 6.56 25.74 20.55
N GLU A 907 7.62 26.29 19.96
CA GLU A 907 7.58 27.42 19.03
C GLU A 907 6.82 27.12 17.74
N ALA A 908 6.71 25.83 17.36
CA ALA A 908 5.98 25.43 16.15
C ALA A 908 4.45 25.58 16.31
N SER A 909 3.91 25.66 17.52
CA SER A 909 2.49 25.95 17.75
C SER A 909 2.12 27.42 17.53
N LYS A 910 3.08 28.29 17.31
CA LYS A 910 2.82 29.72 17.07
C LYS A 910 2.19 29.94 15.71
N MET A 911 0.97 30.46 15.70
CA MET A 911 0.26 30.86 14.49
C MET A 911 0.60 32.29 14.07
N VAL A 912 0.96 32.46 12.79
CA VAL A 912 1.53 33.72 12.28
C VAL A 912 0.68 34.23 11.13
N VAL A 913 0.37 35.54 11.14
CA VAL A 913 -0.28 36.21 9.99
C VAL A 913 0.62 36.16 8.75
N ALA A 914 0.01 36.04 7.58
CA ALA A 914 0.72 35.84 6.32
C ALA A 914 1.74 36.95 6.01
N GLU A 915 1.47 38.17 6.45
CA GLU A 915 2.33 39.36 6.27
C GLU A 915 3.63 39.25 7.07
N ASP A 916 3.62 38.58 8.21
CA ASP A 916 4.76 38.48 9.12
C ASP A 916 5.63 37.24 8.88
N LYS A 917 5.19 36.31 8.02
CA LYS A 917 5.90 35.02 7.77
C LYS A 917 7.38 35.20 7.41
N PHE A 918 7.73 36.23 6.61
CA PHE A 918 9.11 36.48 6.22
C PHE A 918 10.00 36.87 7.40
N LYS A 919 9.47 37.58 8.41
CA LYS A 919 10.21 37.91 9.63
C LYS A 919 10.69 36.67 10.38
N HIS A 920 9.91 35.57 10.31
CA HIS A 920 10.24 34.30 10.95
C HIS A 920 11.19 33.43 10.14
N ILE A 921 11.19 33.53 8.80
CA ILE A 921 12.04 32.73 7.91
C ILE A 921 13.43 33.37 7.72
N LEU A 922 13.50 34.69 7.55
CA LEU A 922 14.72 35.40 7.16
C LEU A 922 15.93 35.13 8.05
N PRO A 923 15.83 35.06 9.40
CA PRO A 923 16.99 34.77 10.25
C PRO A 923 17.62 33.39 9.96
N TYR A 924 16.80 32.38 9.78
CA TYR A 924 17.27 31.06 9.44
C TYR A 924 17.80 30.98 7.99
N ALA A 925 17.11 31.59 7.05
CA ALA A 925 17.53 31.66 5.64
C ALA A 925 18.89 32.31 5.48
N ALA A 926 19.15 33.43 6.19
CA ALA A 926 20.43 34.11 6.20
C ALA A 926 21.55 33.25 6.81
N LYS A 927 21.29 32.63 7.96
CA LYS A 927 22.24 31.67 8.61
C LYS A 927 22.56 30.50 7.69
N ARG A 928 21.57 29.96 7.00
CA ARG A 928 21.75 28.88 6.06
C ARG A 928 22.55 29.30 4.82
N ALA A 929 22.23 30.45 4.22
CA ALA A 929 22.99 30.98 3.08
C ALA A 929 24.47 31.14 3.42
N THR A 930 24.79 31.58 4.62
CA THR A 930 26.15 31.71 5.12
C THR A 930 26.83 30.32 5.18
N LYS A 931 26.16 29.31 5.76
CA LYS A 931 26.69 27.92 5.81
C LYS A 931 26.97 27.36 4.40
N ILE A 932 26.08 27.60 3.45
CA ILE A 932 26.24 27.12 2.05
C ILE A 932 27.48 27.78 1.39
N ILE A 933 27.67 29.08 1.58
CA ILE A 933 28.80 29.83 1.05
C ILE A 933 30.13 29.33 1.63
N PHE A 934 30.19 29.13 2.95
CA PHE A 934 31.41 28.64 3.62
C PHE A 934 31.74 27.20 3.21
N LYS A 935 30.75 26.32 3.02
CA LYS A 935 30.96 24.95 2.54
C LYS A 935 31.57 24.93 1.14
N LYS A 936 31.13 25.84 0.27
CA LYS A 936 31.68 25.95 -1.10
C LYS A 936 33.14 26.40 -1.08
N LYS A 937 33.48 27.40 -0.28
CA LYS A 937 34.87 27.88 -0.13
C LYS A 937 35.82 26.81 0.44
N ASN A 938 35.34 25.92 1.31
CA ASN A 938 36.16 24.83 1.85
C ASN A 938 36.30 23.62 0.87
N LYS A 939 35.39 23.45 -0.09
CA LYS A 939 35.53 22.44 -1.15
C LYS A 939 36.49 22.91 -2.26
N ASP A 940 36.53 24.21 -2.53
CA ASP A 940 37.41 24.80 -3.54
C ASP A 940 38.90 24.90 -3.02
N LYS A 941 39.09 24.61 -1.70
CA LYS A 941 40.43 24.57 -1.04
C LYS A 941 40.98 23.14 -0.80
N LYS A 942 40.19 22.09 -1.08
CA LYS A 942 40.61 20.69 -1.09
C LYS A 942 40.66 20.15 -2.52
#